data_785608057310a690217304deee5fdb01
#
_entry.id   785608057310a690217304deee5fdb01
#
_cell.length_a   1.000
_cell.length_b   1.000
_cell.length_c   1.000
_cell.angle_alpha   90.00
_cell.angle_beta   90.00
_cell.angle_gamma   90.00
#
_symmetry.space_group_name_H-M   'P 1'
#
loop_
_entity.id
_entity.type
_entity.pdbx_description
1 polymer ?
#
loop_
_entity_poly.entity_id
_entity_poly.type
_entity_poly.pdbx_seq_one_letter_code
_entity_poly.pdbx_strand_id
1 'polypeptide(L)'
;DNTSFMLWISSFFALSLLDQIACPVADPKKLNIHLVAHTHDDVGWLKTVDQYYFGSKTQKAGVQYILDSVIQALLANPDRKFIYVETSFLWKWWLRQNDKVKEDVQSLIDQGRLEIIGGGWSMNDEAVTHYHSLVDQYTWGFRRLSDTFGRCATPRIGWQIDPFGHSREQASLFAQLGFDGMFFGRLDYQDKNKRLKDKTMEFIWKGSPNLGARANLFTVALYNTYSPPPGFCYDILCNDEPINDDPDSPDYNVKERIDIFLQYVARQAEVYRTNNVVLTMGGDFTYQQAEMYFANMDKLIRYVTEEKGSEVNIFYSTPSCYLKAVNDAKLQWSTKSDDFFPYASDPHSYWTGYFSSRPAIKFFERMGNNLLQISKQLSVLTSLKGYEKQLEHFREAMGIMQHHDAVTGTEKQLVAYDYARILYDGMQQGTNIAADAIRSTGNSDFAPQQMHTCMQLNISTCLYTEDKDFVLAIYNPLSQKVVSPIRVPVQNGKYNVIDLTDGKELTSQIVPIPNSVREIPGRKSTSTHELVFLASLPPLGYKTYTVKRSSENISPQVATVNFIGNEWKKQKDMELTQSFHYYDAMEGNNEEFKNRSSGAYIFRPKNASARNFMKSASYEVHTGPLVEEIHHCVVDWICQVIRVYSGMEYVEFDWLVGPIPVKDKIGKEVVTRYYSNLNSSGEFYTDSNGREMLKRKRNYRPTWNLELEEPVSGNYYPVTSKISLKDDEKFLKLSLLTDRAEGGTSMRDGEIEMMIHRRLLRDDAFGVGEALNESAFGEGLVVRGSHYIIGGSIQNLDELAVKEKTLARQLLLRPWTFIQSIEKNSSAPTSYVPKSQVSLAKSLPQNVQILTLEPWKDDSVLLRLEHIFELGETAILSKPVEVNIQDLFTTFTIVSIKETTLGGNQWMDDMNRLKWESETNDVLQTEEHFSHPVEIKEGVINVLLQPFEIRTFIVEIAPRWYRKLETRKEDRESASLSC
;
A
#
# COMPACT_ATOMS: atom_id res chain seq x y z
N ASP A 1 20.93 39.05 28.45
CA ASP A 1 20.87 37.59 28.70
C ASP A 1 19.67 37.11 29.49
N ASN A 2 19.09 37.95 30.36
CA ASN A 2 17.85 37.57 31.06
C ASN A 2 16.56 37.73 30.23
N THR A 3 16.58 38.51 29.17
CA THR A 3 15.43 38.68 28.24
C THR A 3 15.21 37.51 27.28
N SER A 4 16.30 36.84 26.85
CA SER A 4 16.18 35.64 26.00
C SER A 4 15.65 34.42 26.76
N PHE A 5 15.97 34.30 28.06
CA PHE A 5 15.50 33.21 28.89
C PHE A 5 14.00 33.33 29.25
N MET A 6 13.51 34.57 29.46
CA MET A 6 12.07 34.80 29.68
C MET A 6 11.22 34.61 28.42
N LEU A 7 11.75 34.93 27.25
CA LEU A 7 11.05 34.64 25.98
C LEU A 7 10.99 33.13 25.67
N TRP A 8 11.98 32.36 26.07
CA TRP A 8 11.99 30.91 25.92
C TRP A 8 11.01 30.21 26.85
N ILE A 9 10.96 30.63 28.13
CA ILE A 9 10.01 30.12 29.13
C ILE A 9 8.58 30.52 28.75
N SER A 10 8.33 31.74 28.26
CA SER A 10 7.00 32.16 27.82
C SER A 10 6.52 31.39 26.56
N SER A 11 7.42 31.00 25.65
CA SER A 11 7.08 30.18 24.50
C SER A 11 6.72 28.74 24.88
N PHE A 12 7.41 28.14 25.86
CA PHE A 12 7.09 26.81 26.39
C PHE A 12 5.78 26.78 27.16
N PHE A 13 5.49 27.78 27.96
CA PHE A 13 4.21 27.92 28.66
C PHE A 13 3.05 28.28 27.72
N ALA A 14 3.30 29.06 26.66
CA ALA A 14 2.29 29.37 25.65
C ALA A 14 1.92 28.14 24.80
N LEU A 15 2.88 27.28 24.44
CA LEU A 15 2.62 26.03 23.72
C LEU A 15 1.82 25.02 24.56
N SER A 16 2.10 24.89 25.87
CA SER A 16 1.33 24.01 26.76
C SER A 16 -0.08 24.54 27.05
N LEU A 17 -0.26 25.88 27.03
CA LEU A 17 -1.56 26.52 27.20
C LEU A 17 -2.43 26.43 25.94
N LEU A 18 -1.85 26.50 24.74
CA LEU A 18 -2.57 26.32 23.46
C LEU A 18 -3.07 24.88 23.27
N ASP A 19 -2.29 23.87 23.65
CA ASP A 19 -2.73 22.46 23.67
C ASP A 19 -3.87 22.22 24.69
N GLN A 20 -3.94 22.98 25.76
CA GLN A 20 -5.02 22.86 26.75
C GLN A 20 -6.31 23.63 26.38
N ILE A 21 -6.23 24.66 25.56
CA ILE A 21 -7.38 25.45 25.12
C ILE A 21 -8.17 24.79 23.99
N ALA A 22 -7.53 23.95 23.16
CA ALA A 22 -8.16 23.29 22.02
C ALA A 22 -9.13 22.15 22.39
N CYS A 23 -8.90 21.46 23.51
CA CYS A 23 -9.76 20.36 23.94
C CYS A 23 -10.75 20.81 25.02
N PRO A 24 -12.03 20.39 24.92
CA PRO A 24 -12.98 20.60 26.00
C PRO A 24 -12.56 19.84 27.26
N VAL A 25 -12.88 20.40 28.43
CA VAL A 25 -12.50 19.80 29.72
C VAL A 25 -13.45 18.66 30.04
N ALA A 26 -12.94 17.42 30.07
CA ALA A 26 -13.66 16.29 30.61
C ALA A 26 -13.81 16.41 32.13
N ASP A 27 -15.02 16.20 32.65
CA ASP A 27 -15.30 16.21 34.10
C ASP A 27 -15.13 14.77 34.64
N PRO A 28 -14.16 14.50 35.52
CA PRO A 28 -13.92 13.15 36.04
C PRO A 28 -15.10 12.59 36.88
N LYS A 29 -16.06 13.41 37.26
CA LYS A 29 -17.23 13.01 38.06
C LYS A 29 -18.49 12.79 37.23
N LYS A 30 -18.48 13.11 35.93
CA LYS A 30 -19.62 13.02 35.03
C LYS A 30 -19.33 12.04 33.90
N LEU A 31 -20.37 11.58 33.25
CA LEU A 31 -20.24 10.91 31.96
C LEU A 31 -19.97 11.96 30.89
N ASN A 32 -18.78 11.90 30.27
CA ASN A 32 -18.37 12.81 29.21
C ASN A 32 -18.77 12.25 27.86
N ILE A 33 -19.56 12.99 27.11
CA ILE A 33 -20.04 12.62 25.77
C ILE A 33 -19.32 13.49 24.75
N HIS A 34 -18.42 12.88 24.00
CA HIS A 34 -17.65 13.51 22.93
C HIS A 34 -18.40 13.37 21.60
N LEU A 35 -18.99 14.45 21.09
CA LEU A 35 -19.61 14.48 19.76
C LEU A 35 -18.55 14.81 18.73
N VAL A 36 -18.30 13.87 17.82
CA VAL A 36 -17.32 14.01 16.74
C VAL A 36 -18.03 14.15 15.41
N ALA A 37 -18.15 15.37 14.92
CA ALA A 37 -18.72 15.67 13.61
C ALA A 37 -17.71 15.31 12.51
N HIS A 38 -18.15 14.50 11.53
CA HIS A 38 -17.32 14.00 10.44
C HIS A 38 -18.13 13.71 9.19
N THR A 39 -17.45 13.64 8.05
CA THR A 39 -17.94 13.03 6.80
C THR A 39 -16.98 11.92 6.38
N HIS A 40 -17.48 10.93 5.64
CA HIS A 40 -16.69 9.94 4.95
C HIS A 40 -16.83 10.19 3.45
N ASP A 41 -15.74 10.58 2.80
CA ASP A 41 -15.76 11.03 1.41
C ASP A 41 -14.87 10.11 0.55
N ASP A 42 -15.45 9.05 -0.01
CA ASP A 42 -14.74 8.09 -0.86
C ASP A 42 -14.06 8.76 -2.04
N VAL A 43 -12.78 8.48 -2.23
CA VAL A 43 -11.99 8.98 -3.37
C VAL A 43 -12.28 8.12 -4.62
N GLY A 44 -13.56 8.06 -4.98
CA GLY A 44 -14.14 7.21 -6.02
C GLY A 44 -14.70 5.89 -5.45
N TRP A 45 -15.89 5.50 -5.89
CA TRP A 45 -16.59 4.24 -5.55
C TRP A 45 -17.77 4.02 -6.50
N LEU A 46 -18.94 4.64 -6.23
CA LEU A 46 -20.11 4.61 -7.12
C LEU A 46 -20.02 5.65 -8.23
N LYS A 47 -19.17 6.64 -8.03
CA LYS A 47 -18.87 7.74 -8.96
C LYS A 47 -17.35 7.89 -9.06
N THR A 48 -16.89 8.49 -10.16
CA THR A 48 -15.47 8.86 -10.29
C THR A 48 -15.08 9.93 -9.26
N VAL A 49 -13.77 10.09 -9.02
CA VAL A 49 -13.23 11.11 -8.11
C VAL A 49 -13.78 12.50 -8.43
N ASP A 50 -13.78 12.88 -9.70
CA ASP A 50 -14.32 14.19 -10.13
C ASP A 50 -15.83 14.29 -9.93
N GLN A 51 -16.57 13.23 -10.17
CA GLN A 51 -18.01 13.21 -9.93
C GLN A 51 -18.38 13.32 -8.45
N TYR A 52 -17.56 12.78 -7.55
CA TYR A 52 -17.73 12.99 -6.11
C TYR A 52 -17.35 14.40 -5.70
N TYR A 53 -16.34 15.00 -6.30
CA TYR A 53 -15.95 16.37 -5.97
C TYR A 53 -16.97 17.41 -6.45
N PHE A 54 -17.39 17.33 -7.73
CA PHE A 54 -18.28 18.32 -8.35
C PHE A 54 -19.78 18.02 -8.20
N GLY A 55 -20.14 16.79 -7.81
CA GLY A 55 -21.49 16.26 -7.94
C GLY A 55 -21.75 15.65 -9.32
N SER A 56 -22.82 14.88 -9.44
CA SER A 56 -23.22 14.26 -10.70
C SER A 56 -24.74 14.32 -10.91
N LYS A 57 -25.18 14.04 -12.14
CA LYS A 57 -26.61 14.07 -12.49
C LYS A 57 -27.43 13.03 -11.71
N THR A 58 -26.83 11.89 -11.41
CA THR A 58 -27.49 10.75 -10.74
C THR A 58 -27.37 10.79 -9.22
N GLN A 59 -26.27 11.36 -8.70
CA GLN A 59 -26.04 11.55 -7.28
C GLN A 59 -25.49 12.96 -7.06
N LYS A 60 -26.23 13.78 -6.31
CA LYS A 60 -25.96 15.21 -6.19
C LYS A 60 -24.90 15.57 -5.14
N ALA A 61 -24.59 14.64 -4.20
CA ALA A 61 -23.56 14.88 -3.19
C ALA A 61 -22.23 15.28 -3.86
N GLY A 62 -21.64 16.37 -3.41
CA GLY A 62 -20.41 16.94 -3.93
C GLY A 62 -19.53 17.46 -2.82
N VAL A 63 -18.29 16.92 -2.70
CA VAL A 63 -17.37 17.23 -1.60
C VAL A 63 -17.00 18.71 -1.53
N GLN A 64 -16.94 19.41 -2.66
CA GLN A 64 -16.73 20.86 -2.65
C GLN A 64 -17.80 21.59 -1.82
N TYR A 65 -19.07 21.16 -1.91
CA TYR A 65 -20.17 21.76 -1.16
C TYR A 65 -20.15 21.37 0.32
N ILE A 66 -19.70 20.15 0.65
CA ILE A 66 -19.49 19.69 2.03
C ILE A 66 -18.46 20.61 2.71
N LEU A 67 -17.29 20.79 2.11
CA LEU A 67 -16.24 21.65 2.66
C LEU A 67 -16.69 23.11 2.78
N ASP A 68 -17.34 23.69 1.75
CA ASP A 68 -17.89 25.05 1.81
C ASP A 68 -18.87 25.21 2.98
N SER A 69 -19.83 24.28 3.13
CA SER A 69 -20.86 24.32 4.14
C SER A 69 -20.30 24.15 5.56
N VAL A 70 -19.36 23.22 5.73
CA VAL A 70 -18.70 22.97 7.02
C VAL A 70 -17.91 24.19 7.50
N ILE A 71 -17.11 24.82 6.62
CA ILE A 71 -16.33 26.02 6.98
C ILE A 71 -17.27 27.16 7.41
N GLN A 72 -18.37 27.39 6.70
CA GLN A 72 -19.36 28.40 7.06
C GLN A 72 -20.01 28.11 8.41
N ALA A 73 -20.38 26.84 8.69
CA ALA A 73 -21.00 26.44 9.95
C ALA A 73 -20.05 26.57 11.13
N LEU A 74 -18.77 26.25 10.93
CA LEU A 74 -17.74 26.44 11.94
C LEU A 74 -17.53 27.93 12.27
N LEU A 75 -17.48 28.80 11.27
CA LEU A 75 -17.34 30.25 11.47
C LEU A 75 -18.53 30.87 12.21
N ALA A 76 -19.74 30.32 12.01
CA ALA A 76 -20.96 30.82 12.61
C ALA A 76 -21.04 30.60 14.14
N ASN A 77 -20.44 29.52 14.68
CA ASN A 77 -20.47 29.22 16.11
C ASN A 77 -19.10 28.72 16.59
N PRO A 78 -18.43 29.40 17.55
CA PRO A 78 -17.08 29.06 18.00
C PRO A 78 -16.98 27.73 18.76
N ASP A 79 -18.07 27.17 19.25
CA ASP A 79 -18.06 25.92 20.00
C ASP A 79 -17.98 24.69 19.09
N ARG A 80 -18.38 24.83 17.82
CA ARG A 80 -18.45 23.74 16.84
C ARG A 80 -17.07 23.28 16.43
N LYS A 81 -16.91 21.96 16.28
CA LYS A 81 -15.70 21.29 15.80
C LYS A 81 -16.04 20.32 14.69
N PHE A 82 -15.05 20.04 13.82
CA PHE A 82 -15.16 19.08 12.73
C PHE A 82 -13.81 18.40 12.49
N ILE A 83 -13.84 17.18 11.96
CA ILE A 83 -12.63 16.46 11.53
C ILE A 83 -12.70 16.20 10.04
N TYR A 84 -11.55 16.27 9.36
CA TYR A 84 -11.46 15.96 7.93
C TYR A 84 -10.27 15.04 7.63
N VAL A 85 -10.39 14.14 6.63
CA VAL A 85 -9.50 12.99 6.41
C VAL A 85 -8.84 13.02 5.05
N GLU A 86 -9.61 13.03 3.95
CA GLU A 86 -9.15 12.78 2.58
C GLU A 86 -8.38 13.99 2.02
N THR A 87 -7.05 13.97 2.17
CA THR A 87 -6.19 15.10 1.75
C THR A 87 -6.33 15.41 0.26
N SER A 88 -6.62 14.42 -0.59
CA SER A 88 -6.84 14.63 -2.04
C SER A 88 -7.99 15.58 -2.34
N PHE A 89 -9.13 15.42 -1.66
CA PHE A 89 -10.26 16.32 -1.82
C PHE A 89 -10.03 17.68 -1.15
N LEU A 90 -9.45 17.71 0.05
CA LEU A 90 -9.09 18.95 0.72
C LEU A 90 -8.15 19.78 -0.15
N TRP A 91 -7.12 19.16 -0.74
CA TRP A 91 -6.19 19.83 -1.64
C TRP A 91 -6.85 20.34 -2.92
N LYS A 92 -7.70 19.51 -3.55
CA LYS A 92 -8.45 19.89 -4.74
C LYS A 92 -9.39 21.09 -4.48
N TRP A 93 -10.00 21.15 -3.30
CA TRP A 93 -10.84 22.25 -2.86
C TRP A 93 -10.01 23.49 -2.51
N TRP A 94 -8.90 23.34 -1.75
CA TRP A 94 -8.00 24.41 -1.33
C TRP A 94 -7.46 25.24 -2.48
N LEU A 95 -7.03 24.58 -3.56
CA LEU A 95 -6.48 25.24 -4.74
C LEU A 95 -7.49 26.19 -5.44
N ARG A 96 -8.77 26.08 -5.13
CA ARG A 96 -9.86 26.88 -5.73
C ARG A 96 -10.37 28.00 -4.82
N GLN A 97 -9.88 28.06 -3.59
CA GLN A 97 -10.35 29.03 -2.61
C GLN A 97 -9.66 30.39 -2.78
N ASN A 98 -10.39 31.45 -2.45
CA ASN A 98 -9.84 32.79 -2.34
C ASN A 98 -9.06 32.97 -1.03
N ASP A 99 -8.29 34.06 -0.92
CA ASP A 99 -7.39 34.29 0.22
C ASP A 99 -8.16 34.40 1.54
N LYS A 100 -9.36 35.01 1.56
CA LYS A 100 -10.18 35.12 2.78
C LYS A 100 -10.58 33.75 3.31
N VAL A 101 -11.07 32.84 2.47
CA VAL A 101 -11.41 31.48 2.89
C VAL A 101 -10.18 30.73 3.37
N LYS A 102 -9.03 30.95 2.73
CA LYS A 102 -7.74 30.33 3.16
C LYS A 102 -7.33 30.80 4.55
N GLU A 103 -7.45 32.10 4.85
CA GLU A 103 -7.19 32.67 6.16
C GLU A 103 -8.15 32.07 7.23
N ASP A 104 -9.44 31.97 6.89
CA ASP A 104 -10.45 31.41 7.78
C ASP A 104 -10.16 29.93 8.10
N VAL A 105 -9.82 29.12 7.11
CA VAL A 105 -9.45 27.70 7.29
C VAL A 105 -8.19 27.57 8.13
N GLN A 106 -7.14 28.37 7.87
CA GLN A 106 -5.93 28.39 8.69
C GLN A 106 -6.28 28.68 10.15
N SER A 107 -7.11 29.71 10.38
CA SER A 107 -7.55 30.07 11.73
C SER A 107 -8.32 28.95 12.44
N LEU A 108 -9.20 28.22 11.72
CA LEU A 108 -9.95 27.09 12.28
C LEU A 108 -9.03 25.91 12.64
N ILE A 109 -8.00 25.65 11.83
CA ILE A 109 -6.98 24.65 12.12
C ILE A 109 -6.13 25.06 13.34
N ASP A 110 -5.66 26.30 13.38
CA ASP A 110 -4.84 26.83 14.48
C ASP A 110 -5.59 26.82 15.81
N GLN A 111 -6.91 26.99 15.79
CA GLN A 111 -7.79 26.90 16.95
C GLN A 111 -8.15 25.44 17.34
N GLY A 112 -7.76 24.43 16.56
CA GLY A 112 -8.16 23.02 16.75
C GLY A 112 -9.67 22.80 16.62
N ARG A 113 -10.34 23.63 15.82
CA ARG A 113 -11.77 23.51 15.51
C ARG A 113 -12.03 22.71 14.24
N LEU A 114 -11.10 22.78 13.29
CA LEU A 114 -10.98 21.87 12.17
C LEU A 114 -9.71 21.04 12.41
N GLU A 115 -9.88 19.79 12.84
CA GLU A 115 -8.76 18.87 13.02
C GLU A 115 -8.57 18.02 11.75
N ILE A 116 -7.36 18.00 11.20
CA ILE A 116 -6.98 17.10 10.10
C ILE A 116 -6.47 15.80 10.73
N ILE A 117 -7.13 14.70 10.43
CA ILE A 117 -6.77 13.36 10.90
C ILE A 117 -6.51 12.41 9.73
N GLY A 118 -5.87 11.26 9.98
CA GLY A 118 -5.40 10.39 8.92
C GLY A 118 -4.30 11.03 8.08
N GLY A 119 -4.64 12.01 7.27
CA GLY A 119 -3.72 12.85 6.51
C GLY A 119 -3.08 12.17 5.30
N GLY A 120 -3.45 10.93 4.99
CA GLY A 120 -3.09 10.28 3.73
C GLY A 120 -3.76 10.95 2.53
N TRP A 121 -3.24 10.69 1.33
CA TRP A 121 -3.89 11.19 0.10
C TRP A 121 -5.31 10.67 -0.03
N SER A 122 -5.53 9.40 0.36
CA SER A 122 -6.83 8.74 0.52
C SER A 122 -6.86 7.91 1.80
N MET A 123 -8.06 7.54 2.29
CA MET A 123 -8.23 6.50 3.31
C MET A 123 -7.95 5.15 2.64
N ASN A 124 -6.76 4.60 2.92
CA ASN A 124 -6.26 3.45 2.18
C ASN A 124 -6.88 2.13 2.63
N ASP A 125 -6.97 1.19 1.67
CA ASP A 125 -7.14 -0.23 1.99
C ASP A 125 -5.97 -0.77 2.81
N GLU A 126 -6.25 -1.75 3.67
CA GLU A 126 -5.25 -2.37 4.54
C GLU A 126 -4.91 -3.82 4.15
N ALA A 127 -5.67 -4.45 3.24
CA ALA A 127 -5.49 -5.84 2.86
C ALA A 127 -4.53 -6.02 1.68
N VAL A 128 -4.78 -5.29 0.58
CA VAL A 128 -4.15 -5.54 -0.73
C VAL A 128 -3.16 -4.44 -1.15
N THR A 129 -3.03 -3.39 -0.35
CA THR A 129 -2.00 -2.37 -0.49
C THR A 129 -0.63 -2.87 -0.04
N HIS A 130 0.43 -2.39 -0.68
CA HIS A 130 1.81 -2.66 -0.27
C HIS A 130 2.35 -1.53 0.59
N TYR A 131 3.12 -1.84 1.67
CA TYR A 131 3.64 -0.82 2.60
C TYR A 131 4.44 0.28 1.91
N HIS A 132 5.12 -0.02 0.81
CA HIS A 132 5.89 0.94 0.01
C HIS A 132 5.00 2.08 -0.53
N SER A 133 3.86 1.73 -1.13
CA SER A 133 2.87 2.69 -1.63
C SER A 133 2.15 3.43 -0.49
N LEU A 134 1.92 2.75 0.65
CA LEU A 134 1.33 3.38 1.84
C LEU A 134 2.23 4.47 2.40
N VAL A 135 3.52 4.19 2.57
CA VAL A 135 4.49 5.20 3.02
C VAL A 135 4.50 6.41 2.09
N ASP A 136 4.44 6.18 0.78
CA ASP A 136 4.44 7.26 -0.22
C ASP A 136 3.19 8.13 -0.15
N GLN A 137 2.00 7.53 -0.07
CA GLN A 137 0.75 8.28 -0.04
C GLN A 137 0.58 9.11 1.24
N TYR A 138 1.01 8.59 2.41
CA TYR A 138 1.04 9.36 3.66
C TYR A 138 2.08 10.47 3.60
N THR A 139 3.28 10.20 3.11
CA THR A 139 4.34 11.20 2.93
C THR A 139 3.87 12.38 2.08
N TRP A 140 3.16 12.08 0.99
CA TRP A 140 2.66 13.12 0.09
C TRP A 140 1.56 13.95 0.73
N GLY A 141 0.59 13.31 1.39
CA GLY A 141 -0.46 14.01 2.13
C GLY A 141 0.13 14.91 3.22
N PHE A 142 1.03 14.38 4.04
CA PHE A 142 1.67 15.14 5.12
C PHE A 142 2.50 16.32 4.61
N ARG A 143 3.19 16.13 3.49
CA ARG A 143 3.94 17.23 2.87
C ARG A 143 3.00 18.36 2.46
N ARG A 144 1.88 18.04 1.79
CA ARG A 144 0.88 19.05 1.42
C ARG A 144 0.31 19.78 2.63
N LEU A 145 -0.04 19.04 3.69
CA LEU A 145 -0.57 19.62 4.92
C LEU A 145 0.45 20.49 5.63
N SER A 146 1.68 20.02 5.80
CA SER A 146 2.73 20.78 6.51
C SER A 146 3.20 22.01 5.76
N ASP A 147 3.27 21.93 4.42
CA ASP A 147 3.69 23.05 3.56
C ASP A 147 2.63 24.16 3.52
N THR A 148 1.35 23.79 3.67
CA THR A 148 0.22 24.71 3.56
C THR A 148 -0.19 25.28 4.90
N PHE A 149 -0.35 24.43 5.93
CA PHE A 149 -0.96 24.81 7.21
C PHE A 149 0.04 24.79 8.39
N GLY A 150 1.27 24.35 8.16
CA GLY A 150 2.27 24.28 9.21
C GLY A 150 2.03 23.15 10.24
N ARG A 151 2.57 23.33 11.44
CA ARG A 151 2.60 22.28 12.48
C ARG A 151 1.21 21.95 13.06
N CYS A 152 0.27 22.90 13.07
CA CYS A 152 -1.07 22.69 13.62
C CYS A 152 -1.90 21.69 12.80
N ALA A 153 -1.57 21.49 11.54
CA ALA A 153 -2.21 20.49 10.67
C ALA A 153 -1.49 19.13 10.68
N THR A 154 -0.53 18.89 11.57
CA THR A 154 0.15 17.59 11.69
C THR A 154 -0.84 16.55 12.21
N PRO A 155 -1.21 15.52 11.44
CA PRO A 155 -2.14 14.50 11.90
C PRO A 155 -1.54 13.70 13.06
N ARG A 156 -2.34 13.45 14.09
CA ARG A 156 -1.95 12.67 15.27
C ARG A 156 -2.77 11.40 15.45
N ILE A 157 -3.83 11.24 14.65
CA ILE A 157 -4.81 10.16 14.76
C ILE A 157 -4.94 9.45 13.43
N GLY A 158 -4.85 8.12 13.45
CA GLY A 158 -5.26 7.24 12.36
C GLY A 158 -6.79 7.11 12.34
N TRP A 159 -7.38 7.25 11.17
CA TRP A 159 -8.82 7.16 10.99
C TRP A 159 -9.13 6.23 9.83
N GLN A 160 -9.45 4.97 10.15
CA GLN A 160 -9.67 3.86 9.21
C GLN A 160 -11.06 3.27 9.44
N ILE A 161 -12.09 4.11 9.21
CA ILE A 161 -13.46 3.77 9.60
C ILE A 161 -14.15 2.80 8.65
N ASP A 162 -13.75 2.80 7.36
CA ASP A 162 -14.40 2.00 6.32
C ASP A 162 -13.58 0.83 5.72
N PRO A 163 -12.25 0.76 5.76
CA PRO A 163 -11.50 -0.39 5.27
C PRO A 163 -12.01 -1.73 5.84
N PHE A 164 -11.99 -2.78 5.01
CA PHE A 164 -12.71 -4.05 5.19
C PHE A 164 -11.89 -5.11 5.92
N GLY A 165 -11.50 -4.81 7.13
CA GLY A 165 -10.51 -5.50 7.95
C GLY A 165 -9.23 -4.67 8.06
N HIS A 166 -8.42 -4.98 9.10
CA HIS A 166 -7.30 -4.11 9.48
C HIS A 166 -6.03 -4.92 9.65
N SER A 167 -4.94 -4.42 9.04
CA SER A 167 -3.64 -5.06 9.05
C SER A 167 -2.80 -4.63 10.25
N ARG A 168 -1.98 -5.54 10.77
CA ARG A 168 -1.03 -5.22 11.82
C ARG A 168 0.02 -4.20 11.35
N GLU A 169 0.39 -4.26 10.06
CA GLU A 169 1.35 -3.32 9.49
C GLU A 169 0.80 -1.88 9.46
N GLN A 170 -0.50 -1.68 9.26
CA GLN A 170 -1.11 -0.34 9.33
C GLN A 170 -0.91 0.29 10.71
N ALA A 171 -1.13 -0.47 11.79
CA ALA A 171 -0.88 0.00 13.14
C ALA A 171 0.61 0.32 13.36
N SER A 172 1.51 -0.52 12.86
CA SER A 172 2.95 -0.31 12.89
C SER A 172 3.37 0.98 12.17
N LEU A 173 2.86 1.20 10.96
CA LEU A 173 3.14 2.39 10.16
C LEU A 173 2.60 3.66 10.86
N PHE A 174 1.39 3.64 11.39
CA PHE A 174 0.82 4.78 12.12
C PHE A 174 1.66 5.15 13.35
N ALA A 175 2.14 4.15 14.08
CA ALA A 175 3.05 4.40 15.19
C ALA A 175 4.35 5.08 14.73
N GLN A 176 4.95 4.61 13.62
CA GLN A 176 6.17 5.18 13.04
C GLN A 176 5.95 6.57 12.40
N LEU A 177 4.73 6.87 11.98
CA LEU A 177 4.30 8.20 11.52
C LEU A 177 4.11 9.21 12.67
N GLY A 178 4.14 8.74 13.94
CA GLY A 178 4.06 9.60 15.13
C GLY A 178 2.63 9.76 15.68
N PHE A 179 1.68 8.88 15.31
CA PHE A 179 0.30 8.97 15.78
C PHE A 179 0.15 8.52 17.23
N ASP A 180 -0.74 9.19 17.96
CA ASP A 180 -1.10 8.87 19.34
C ASP A 180 -2.01 7.64 19.45
N GLY A 181 -2.82 7.40 18.41
CA GLY A 181 -3.71 6.27 18.31
C GLY A 181 -4.45 6.22 16.99
N MET A 182 -5.30 5.20 16.83
CA MET A 182 -6.18 5.05 15.66
C MET A 182 -7.60 4.66 16.04
N PHE A 183 -8.53 4.97 15.16
CA PHE A 183 -9.93 4.55 15.23
C PHE A 183 -10.25 3.74 13.98
N PHE A 184 -11.05 2.69 14.14
CA PHE A 184 -11.62 1.95 13.01
C PHE A 184 -13.07 1.55 13.28
N GLY A 185 -13.84 1.33 12.19
CA GLY A 185 -15.27 1.04 12.28
C GLY A 185 -15.64 -0.43 12.08
N ARG A 186 -14.97 -1.11 11.13
CA ARG A 186 -15.35 -2.46 10.71
C ARG A 186 -14.58 -3.52 11.50
N LEU A 187 -15.32 -4.35 12.23
CA LEU A 187 -14.79 -5.40 13.10
C LEU A 187 -15.64 -6.64 12.93
N ASP A 188 -15.01 -7.81 12.82
CA ASP A 188 -15.72 -9.10 12.79
C ASP A 188 -16.80 -9.16 13.86
N TYR A 189 -18.02 -9.57 13.48
CA TYR A 189 -19.18 -9.51 14.38
C TYR A 189 -19.02 -10.37 15.62
N GLN A 190 -18.29 -11.48 15.56
CA GLN A 190 -18.02 -12.35 16.73
C GLN A 190 -16.99 -11.71 17.66
N ASP A 191 -15.88 -11.16 17.12
CA ASP A 191 -14.89 -10.43 17.89
C ASP A 191 -15.51 -9.20 18.55
N LYS A 192 -16.36 -8.45 17.81
CA LYS A 192 -17.09 -7.29 18.34
C LYS A 192 -17.96 -7.67 19.53
N ASN A 193 -18.77 -8.73 19.42
CA ASN A 193 -19.63 -9.20 20.50
C ASN A 193 -18.82 -9.59 21.75
N LYS A 194 -17.68 -10.26 21.56
CA LYS A 194 -16.77 -10.58 22.67
C LYS A 194 -16.19 -9.32 23.31
N ARG A 195 -15.67 -8.37 22.50
CA ARG A 195 -15.04 -7.14 23.00
C ARG A 195 -16.03 -6.26 23.74
N LEU A 196 -17.27 -6.16 23.29
CA LEU A 196 -18.32 -5.44 24.00
C LEU A 196 -18.57 -6.05 25.39
N LYS A 197 -18.65 -7.38 25.48
CA LYS A 197 -18.83 -8.10 26.74
C LYS A 197 -17.64 -7.91 27.70
N ASP A 198 -16.42 -7.99 27.14
CA ASP A 198 -15.17 -7.95 27.92
C ASP A 198 -14.67 -6.50 28.15
N LYS A 199 -15.36 -5.49 27.61
CA LYS A 199 -14.99 -4.07 27.64
C LYS A 199 -13.58 -3.81 27.06
N THR A 200 -13.27 -4.43 25.91
CA THR A 200 -11.98 -4.37 25.23
C THR A 200 -12.07 -3.75 23.82
N MET A 201 -13.06 -2.85 23.63
CA MET A 201 -13.16 -2.05 22.40
C MET A 201 -12.01 -1.03 22.25
N GLU A 202 -11.35 -0.73 23.38
CA GLU A 202 -10.16 0.10 23.47
C GLU A 202 -9.01 -0.75 23.99
N PHE A 203 -7.86 -0.71 23.28
CA PHE A 203 -6.73 -1.60 23.59
C PHE A 203 -5.43 -1.04 23.00
N ILE A 204 -4.29 -1.61 23.40
CA ILE A 204 -2.99 -1.35 22.78
C ILE A 204 -2.75 -2.43 21.72
N TRP A 205 -2.61 -2.00 20.47
CA TRP A 205 -2.24 -2.90 19.37
C TRP A 205 -0.72 -2.97 19.23
N LYS A 206 -0.15 -4.14 19.44
CA LYS A 206 1.27 -4.41 19.24
C LYS A 206 1.54 -4.60 17.76
N GLY A 207 1.85 -3.50 17.06
CA GLY A 207 1.92 -3.44 15.60
C GLY A 207 3.07 -4.25 14.98
N SER A 208 4.15 -4.50 15.71
CA SER A 208 5.26 -5.33 15.25
C SER A 208 6.10 -5.88 16.40
N PRO A 209 6.31 -7.20 16.50
CA PRO A 209 7.26 -7.76 17.46
C PRO A 209 8.72 -7.39 17.13
N ASN A 210 9.02 -7.07 15.87
CA ASN A 210 10.34 -6.66 15.42
C ASN A 210 10.74 -5.26 15.91
N LEU A 211 9.76 -4.35 16.00
CA LEU A 211 9.96 -2.96 16.43
C LEU A 211 9.62 -2.72 17.90
N GLY A 212 9.02 -3.72 18.57
CA GLY A 212 8.66 -3.64 19.98
C GLY A 212 7.72 -2.47 20.29
N ALA A 213 7.96 -1.75 21.39
CA ALA A 213 7.13 -0.67 21.88
C ALA A 213 6.98 0.50 20.89
N ARG A 214 7.94 0.72 20.01
CA ARG A 214 7.88 1.76 18.96
C ARG A 214 6.70 1.59 18.02
N ALA A 215 6.28 0.34 17.78
CA ALA A 215 5.15 -0.01 16.92
C ALA A 215 3.83 -0.20 17.69
N ASN A 216 3.79 0.04 18.99
CA ASN A 216 2.56 -0.03 19.78
C ASN A 216 1.68 1.19 19.49
N LEU A 217 0.38 0.95 19.28
CA LEU A 217 -0.58 1.99 18.96
C LEU A 217 -1.86 1.81 19.77
N PHE A 218 -2.29 2.84 20.49
CA PHE A 218 -3.60 2.80 21.13
C PHE A 218 -4.70 2.78 20.06
N THR A 219 -5.64 1.89 20.19
CA THR A 219 -6.62 1.62 19.14
C THR A 219 -8.02 1.58 19.72
N VAL A 220 -8.95 2.23 19.04
CA VAL A 220 -10.36 2.30 19.38
C VAL A 220 -11.19 1.67 18.28
N ALA A 221 -11.89 0.57 18.58
CA ALA A 221 -12.95 0.04 17.72
C ALA A 221 -14.24 0.79 18.04
N LEU A 222 -14.84 1.44 17.04
CA LEU A 222 -16.02 2.27 17.22
C LEU A 222 -17.27 1.40 17.50
N TYR A 223 -18.14 1.90 18.38
CA TYR A 223 -19.34 1.17 18.85
C TYR A 223 -20.35 0.89 17.73
N ASN A 224 -20.68 1.92 16.95
CA ASN A 224 -21.68 1.83 15.86
C ASN A 224 -21.03 1.98 14.47
N THR A 225 -19.97 1.23 14.21
CA THR A 225 -19.10 1.48 13.04
C THR A 225 -18.67 2.96 13.02
N TYR A 226 -19.11 3.76 12.06
CA TYR A 226 -18.88 5.20 12.03
C TYR A 226 -20.17 6.02 11.90
N SER A 227 -21.32 5.35 12.00
CA SER A 227 -22.64 5.96 11.90
C SER A 227 -23.02 6.69 13.19
N PRO A 228 -23.89 7.71 13.14
CA PRO A 228 -24.44 8.32 14.34
C PRO A 228 -25.32 7.33 15.11
N PRO A 229 -25.70 7.66 16.36
CA PRO A 229 -26.74 6.90 17.05
C PRO A 229 -28.00 6.75 16.17
N PRO A 230 -28.62 5.57 16.11
CA PRO A 230 -29.83 5.36 15.31
C PRO A 230 -30.91 6.42 15.62
N GLY A 231 -31.43 7.05 14.59
CA GLY A 231 -32.38 8.14 14.69
C GLY A 231 -31.77 9.54 14.87
N PHE A 232 -30.42 9.69 14.76
CA PHE A 232 -29.73 10.97 14.94
C PHE A 232 -28.86 11.37 13.73
N CYS A 233 -29.23 10.90 12.53
CA CYS A 233 -28.66 11.36 11.27
C CYS A 233 -29.41 12.61 10.79
N TYR A 234 -28.81 13.77 10.99
CA TYR A 234 -29.41 15.05 10.63
C TYR A 234 -28.86 15.58 9.30
N ASP A 235 -29.06 14.82 8.23
CA ASP A 235 -28.54 15.15 6.92
C ASP A 235 -29.60 15.01 5.82
N ILE A 236 -29.40 15.70 4.69
CA ILE A 236 -30.27 15.59 3.51
C ILE A 236 -30.29 14.18 2.91
N LEU A 237 -29.32 13.33 3.26
CA LEU A 237 -29.25 11.93 2.84
C LEU A 237 -29.95 10.98 3.80
N CYS A 238 -30.45 11.49 4.93
CA CYS A 238 -31.11 10.73 5.99
C CYS A 238 -32.59 11.08 6.07
N ASN A 239 -33.33 10.25 6.83
CA ASN A 239 -34.76 10.45 7.07
C ASN A 239 -35.08 10.50 8.57
N ASP A 240 -34.10 10.79 9.42
CA ASP A 240 -34.26 10.82 10.86
C ASP A 240 -34.94 12.14 11.31
N GLU A 241 -35.74 12.04 12.36
CA GLU A 241 -36.55 13.14 12.88
C GLU A 241 -35.67 14.22 13.51
N PRO A 242 -35.73 15.49 13.10
CA PRO A 242 -35.00 16.57 13.74
C PRO A 242 -35.57 16.91 15.13
N ILE A 243 -34.78 17.64 15.92
CA ILE A 243 -35.26 18.16 17.22
C ILE A 243 -36.15 19.38 16.97
N ASN A 244 -37.45 19.23 17.17
CA ASN A 244 -38.43 20.28 17.16
C ASN A 244 -38.59 20.84 18.59
N ASP A 245 -38.07 22.06 18.82
CA ASP A 245 -38.07 22.73 20.12
C ASP A 245 -39.05 23.89 20.21
N ASP A 246 -39.99 24.01 19.27
CA ASP A 246 -41.10 24.96 19.34
C ASP A 246 -42.21 24.41 20.24
N PRO A 247 -42.42 24.98 21.46
CA PRO A 247 -43.39 24.45 22.43
C PRO A 247 -44.86 24.58 21.98
N ASP A 248 -45.13 25.42 20.97
CA ASP A 248 -46.46 25.61 20.40
C ASP A 248 -46.73 24.65 19.22
N SER A 249 -45.71 23.92 18.77
CA SER A 249 -45.84 22.93 17.70
C SER A 249 -46.46 21.63 18.20
N PRO A 250 -47.42 21.04 17.47
CA PRO A 250 -47.92 19.70 17.76
C PRO A 250 -46.86 18.61 17.62
N ASP A 251 -45.78 18.89 16.90
CA ASP A 251 -44.67 17.98 16.67
C ASP A 251 -43.49 18.26 17.63
N TYR A 252 -43.70 18.98 18.74
CA TYR A 252 -42.67 19.21 19.77
C TYR A 252 -42.15 17.87 20.32
N ASN A 253 -40.83 17.60 20.22
CA ASN A 253 -40.28 16.30 20.54
C ASN A 253 -39.02 16.31 21.40
N VAL A 254 -38.63 17.46 21.99
CA VAL A 254 -37.37 17.61 22.74
C VAL A 254 -37.17 16.52 23.77
N LYS A 255 -38.15 16.32 24.67
CA LYS A 255 -38.00 15.33 25.73
C LYS A 255 -37.81 13.92 25.20
N GLU A 256 -38.59 13.53 24.22
CA GLU A 256 -38.48 12.19 23.59
C GLU A 256 -37.09 11.97 22.97
N ARG A 257 -36.59 12.94 22.18
CA ARG A 257 -35.29 12.86 21.55
C ARG A 257 -34.14 12.77 22.55
N ILE A 258 -34.21 13.55 23.65
CA ILE A 258 -33.21 13.53 24.71
C ILE A 258 -33.21 12.17 25.44
N ASP A 259 -34.42 11.66 25.78
CA ASP A 259 -34.55 10.35 26.45
C ASP A 259 -33.97 9.22 25.60
N ILE A 260 -34.26 9.15 24.28
CA ILE A 260 -33.72 8.16 23.34
C ILE A 260 -32.20 8.28 23.26
N PHE A 261 -31.67 9.50 23.14
CA PHE A 261 -30.24 9.75 23.08
C PHE A 261 -29.51 9.27 24.32
N LEU A 262 -30.00 9.66 25.51
CA LEU A 262 -29.39 9.28 26.79
C LEU A 262 -29.46 7.77 27.05
N GLN A 263 -30.52 7.10 26.63
CA GLN A 263 -30.61 5.64 26.70
C GLN A 263 -29.56 4.95 25.80
N TYR A 264 -29.30 5.50 24.59
CA TYR A 264 -28.26 4.99 23.72
C TYR A 264 -26.85 5.19 24.33
N VAL A 265 -26.56 6.39 24.81
CA VAL A 265 -25.31 6.73 25.49
C VAL A 265 -25.07 5.84 26.72
N ALA A 266 -26.09 5.59 27.53
CA ALA A 266 -25.98 4.73 28.70
C ALA A 266 -25.57 3.30 28.31
N ARG A 267 -26.19 2.72 27.27
CA ARG A 267 -25.82 1.39 26.76
C ARG A 267 -24.38 1.35 26.25
N GLN A 268 -23.93 2.38 25.54
CA GLN A 268 -22.54 2.47 25.10
C GLN A 268 -21.58 2.58 26.29
N ALA A 269 -21.88 3.42 27.27
CA ALA A 269 -21.04 3.62 28.45
C ALA A 269 -20.87 2.33 29.29
N GLU A 270 -21.87 1.43 29.30
CA GLU A 270 -21.78 0.15 30.00
C GLU A 270 -20.68 -0.77 29.48
N VAL A 271 -20.29 -0.63 28.20
CA VAL A 271 -19.33 -1.50 27.53
C VAL A 271 -17.94 -0.88 27.31
N TYR A 272 -17.75 0.37 27.78
CA TYR A 272 -16.45 1.05 27.79
C TYR A 272 -15.88 1.12 29.22
N ARG A 273 -14.57 1.38 29.35
CA ARG A 273 -13.87 1.32 30.63
C ARG A 273 -13.77 2.66 31.37
N THR A 274 -13.84 3.77 30.63
CA THR A 274 -13.76 5.12 31.20
C THR A 274 -15.14 5.77 31.29
N ASN A 275 -15.22 6.91 31.94
CA ASN A 275 -16.40 7.78 31.91
C ASN A 275 -16.45 8.69 30.68
N ASN A 276 -15.69 8.36 29.60
CA ASN A 276 -15.71 9.05 28.33
C ASN A 276 -16.32 8.13 27.26
N VAL A 277 -17.23 8.67 26.47
CA VAL A 277 -17.82 7.98 25.32
C VAL A 277 -17.68 8.85 24.09
N VAL A 278 -17.29 8.27 22.98
CA VAL A 278 -17.21 8.94 21.68
C VAL A 278 -18.41 8.56 20.83
N LEU A 279 -19.07 9.55 20.26
CA LEU A 279 -20.15 9.37 19.28
C LEU A 279 -19.72 10.01 17.97
N THR A 280 -19.67 9.21 16.93
CA THR A 280 -19.49 9.69 15.56
C THR A 280 -20.82 10.31 15.08
N MET A 281 -20.76 11.55 14.60
CA MET A 281 -21.93 12.28 14.09
C MET A 281 -21.68 12.62 12.62
N GLY A 282 -22.00 11.67 11.75
CA GLY A 282 -21.74 11.76 10.31
C GLY A 282 -21.86 10.41 9.60
N GLY A 283 -21.51 10.37 8.34
CA GLY A 283 -21.57 9.19 7.46
C GLY A 283 -21.11 9.55 6.07
N ASP A 284 -21.41 8.68 5.10
CA ASP A 284 -20.97 8.84 3.71
C ASP A 284 -21.53 10.12 3.09
N PHE A 285 -20.63 11.03 2.68
CA PHE A 285 -20.94 12.29 2.01
C PHE A 285 -21.95 13.20 2.73
N THR A 286 -22.03 13.09 4.06
CA THR A 286 -22.86 13.96 4.88
C THR A 286 -22.27 15.37 5.02
N TYR A 287 -23.02 16.33 5.61
CA TYR A 287 -22.64 17.75 5.80
C TYR A 287 -22.65 18.61 4.53
N GLN A 288 -23.27 18.20 3.42
CA GLN A 288 -23.48 19.11 2.31
C GLN A 288 -24.39 20.30 2.70
N GLN A 289 -25.23 20.12 3.70
CA GLN A 289 -25.98 21.12 4.43
C GLN A 289 -25.59 21.05 5.93
N ALA A 290 -24.36 21.46 6.25
CA ALA A 290 -23.74 21.25 7.56
C ALA A 290 -24.59 21.81 8.71
N GLU A 291 -25.33 22.92 8.48
CA GLU A 291 -26.19 23.54 9.50
C GLU A 291 -27.30 22.59 9.97
N MET A 292 -27.78 21.65 9.15
CA MET A 292 -28.78 20.65 9.60
C MET A 292 -28.24 19.81 10.74
N TYR A 293 -27.00 19.31 10.63
CA TYR A 293 -26.35 18.57 11.69
C TYR A 293 -26.02 19.47 12.88
N PHE A 294 -25.37 20.61 12.65
CA PHE A 294 -24.90 21.46 13.71
C PHE A 294 -26.04 22.09 14.54
N ALA A 295 -27.12 22.55 13.89
CA ALA A 295 -28.25 23.10 14.62
C ALA A 295 -28.93 22.06 15.54
N ASN A 296 -29.05 20.80 15.10
CA ASN A 296 -29.58 19.73 15.90
C ASN A 296 -28.63 19.30 17.03
N MET A 297 -27.31 19.24 16.77
CA MET A 297 -26.32 18.96 17.80
C MET A 297 -26.25 20.11 18.86
N ASP A 298 -26.36 21.37 18.44
CA ASP A 298 -26.43 22.52 19.36
C ASP A 298 -27.62 22.38 20.29
N LYS A 299 -28.82 22.02 19.77
CA LYS A 299 -30.01 21.73 20.57
C LYS A 299 -29.79 20.55 21.51
N LEU A 300 -29.18 19.45 20.99
CA LEU A 300 -28.88 18.26 21.77
C LEU A 300 -27.99 18.61 22.98
N ILE A 301 -26.89 19.35 22.75
CA ILE A 301 -25.98 19.80 23.80
C ILE A 301 -26.74 20.66 24.82
N ARG A 302 -27.53 21.61 24.36
CA ARG A 302 -28.30 22.52 25.25
C ARG A 302 -29.26 21.74 26.12
N TYR A 303 -30.14 20.93 25.55
CA TYR A 303 -31.21 20.26 26.30
C TYR A 303 -30.71 19.11 27.18
N VAL A 304 -29.69 18.36 26.77
CA VAL A 304 -29.04 17.38 27.65
C VAL A 304 -28.36 18.06 28.83
N THR A 305 -27.75 19.23 28.64
CA THR A 305 -27.12 20.02 29.72
C THR A 305 -28.17 20.57 30.68
N GLU A 306 -29.28 21.10 30.15
CA GLU A 306 -30.37 21.63 30.97
C GLU A 306 -31.02 20.52 31.82
N GLU A 307 -31.24 19.33 31.27
CA GLU A 307 -31.93 18.21 31.94
C GLU A 307 -31.00 17.40 32.85
N LYS A 308 -29.75 17.13 32.41
CA LYS A 308 -28.82 16.19 33.05
C LYS A 308 -27.42 16.73 33.30
N GLY A 309 -27.18 18.02 33.18
CA GLY A 309 -25.86 18.63 33.33
C GLY A 309 -25.17 18.41 34.67
N SER A 310 -25.90 17.94 35.74
CA SER A 310 -25.32 17.49 37.00
C SER A 310 -24.59 16.13 36.87
N GLU A 311 -25.02 15.26 35.94
CA GLU A 311 -24.57 13.87 35.79
C GLU A 311 -23.77 13.67 34.48
N VAL A 312 -24.07 14.45 33.45
CA VAL A 312 -23.54 14.33 32.09
C VAL A 312 -22.87 15.62 31.67
N ASN A 313 -21.78 15.50 30.95
CA ASN A 313 -21.04 16.59 30.33
C ASN A 313 -20.95 16.30 28.81
N ILE A 314 -21.68 17.03 27.98
CA ILE A 314 -21.76 16.81 26.52
C ILE A 314 -21.18 18.00 25.77
N PHE A 315 -20.37 17.77 24.76
CA PHE A 315 -19.68 18.82 24.01
C PHE A 315 -19.20 18.36 22.66
N TYR A 316 -18.93 19.30 21.76
CA TYR A 316 -18.16 19.03 20.54
C TYR A 316 -16.73 18.63 20.86
N SER A 317 -16.24 17.59 20.23
CA SER A 317 -14.92 17.04 20.46
C SER A 317 -14.25 16.59 19.15
N THR A 318 -13.03 16.12 19.30
CA THR A 318 -12.25 15.49 18.21
C THR A 318 -11.63 14.19 18.73
N PRO A 319 -11.19 13.28 17.85
CA PRO A 319 -10.53 12.06 18.27
C PRO A 319 -9.26 12.28 19.10
N SER A 320 -8.47 13.33 18.83
CA SER A 320 -7.33 13.70 19.68
C SER A 320 -7.75 14.05 21.09
N CYS A 321 -8.83 14.84 21.25
CA CYS A 321 -9.36 15.23 22.55
C CYS A 321 -9.95 14.05 23.32
N TYR A 322 -10.61 13.13 22.62
CA TYR A 322 -11.07 11.88 23.21
C TYR A 322 -9.92 11.03 23.74
N LEU A 323 -8.89 10.77 22.90
CA LEU A 323 -7.72 9.99 23.35
C LEU A 323 -7.01 10.64 24.54
N LYS A 324 -6.92 11.98 24.55
CA LYS A 324 -6.36 12.68 25.72
C LYS A 324 -7.18 12.42 26.99
N ALA A 325 -8.50 12.53 26.93
CA ALA A 325 -9.37 12.29 28.08
C ALA A 325 -9.29 10.83 28.58
N VAL A 326 -9.22 9.86 27.65
CA VAL A 326 -9.03 8.45 27.97
C VAL A 326 -7.64 8.17 28.55
N ASN A 327 -6.59 8.82 28.06
CA ASN A 327 -5.23 8.70 28.60
C ASN A 327 -5.12 9.30 30.00
N ASP A 328 -5.82 10.40 30.28
CA ASP A 328 -5.83 11.05 31.59
C ASP A 328 -6.48 10.16 32.68
N ALA A 329 -7.28 9.16 32.29
CA ALA A 329 -7.85 8.18 33.23
C ALA A 329 -6.79 7.20 33.81
N LYS A 330 -5.58 7.13 33.23
CA LYS A 330 -4.43 6.34 33.68
C LYS A 330 -4.75 4.86 33.94
N LEU A 331 -5.53 4.24 33.04
CA LEU A 331 -5.85 2.83 33.11
C LEU A 331 -4.77 1.98 32.43
N GLN A 332 -4.67 0.72 32.87
CA GLN A 332 -3.91 -0.31 32.13
C GLN A 332 -4.81 -0.97 31.08
N TRP A 333 -4.32 -1.13 29.86
CA TRP A 333 -5.12 -1.56 28.71
C TRP A 333 -4.75 -2.97 28.25
N SER A 334 -5.76 -3.71 27.79
CA SER A 334 -5.55 -5.00 27.15
C SER A 334 -4.71 -4.84 25.87
N THR A 335 -4.09 -5.93 25.42
CA THR A 335 -3.23 -5.90 24.23
C THR A 335 -3.71 -6.89 23.16
N LYS A 336 -3.39 -6.57 21.88
CA LYS A 336 -3.59 -7.45 20.71
C LYS A 336 -2.31 -7.48 19.89
N SER A 337 -1.94 -8.66 19.36
CA SER A 337 -0.71 -8.86 18.57
C SER A 337 -0.92 -9.47 17.18
N ASP A 338 -2.12 -9.96 16.87
CA ASP A 338 -2.55 -10.39 15.54
C ASP A 338 -3.27 -9.25 14.80
N ASP A 339 -3.70 -9.49 13.56
CA ASP A 339 -4.50 -8.55 12.77
C ASP A 339 -6.02 -8.78 12.92
N PHE A 340 -6.81 -8.10 12.09
CA PHE A 340 -8.26 -8.21 12.03
C PHE A 340 -8.72 -8.80 10.69
N PHE A 341 -7.96 -9.73 10.13
CA PHE A 341 -8.35 -10.52 8.97
C PHE A 341 -8.64 -11.98 9.36
N PRO A 342 -9.61 -12.61 8.64
CA PRO A 342 -10.58 -12.00 7.74
C PRO A 342 -11.68 -11.25 8.51
N TYR A 343 -12.28 -10.25 7.87
CA TYR A 343 -13.44 -9.52 8.37
C TYR A 343 -14.73 -10.22 7.93
N ALA A 344 -15.65 -10.43 8.85
CA ALA A 344 -17.04 -10.81 8.59
C ALA A 344 -17.99 -9.78 9.22
N SER A 345 -18.86 -9.16 8.41
CA SER A 345 -19.84 -8.18 8.92
C SER A 345 -21.00 -8.86 9.64
N ASP A 346 -21.35 -10.07 9.21
CA ASP A 346 -22.48 -10.87 9.68
C ASP A 346 -22.28 -12.35 9.28
N PRO A 347 -23.10 -13.28 9.76
CA PRO A 347 -23.08 -14.67 9.33
C PRO A 347 -23.15 -14.78 7.80
N HIS A 348 -22.31 -15.61 7.20
CA HIS A 348 -22.18 -15.84 5.75
C HIS A 348 -21.58 -14.66 4.94
N SER A 349 -21.15 -13.58 5.56
CA SER A 349 -20.60 -12.39 4.87
C SER A 349 -19.13 -12.16 5.23
N TYR A 350 -18.24 -13.05 4.73
CA TYR A 350 -16.79 -12.85 4.80
C TYR A 350 -16.33 -11.96 3.65
N TRP A 351 -15.75 -10.81 4.00
CA TRP A 351 -15.19 -9.85 3.05
C TRP A 351 -13.78 -10.28 2.63
N THR A 352 -13.72 -11.41 1.93
CA THR A 352 -12.46 -12.01 1.46
C THR A 352 -12.37 -12.10 -0.06
N GLY A 353 -13.47 -11.75 -0.74
CA GLY A 353 -13.52 -11.71 -2.19
C GLY A 353 -12.67 -10.59 -2.78
N TYR A 354 -12.69 -9.41 -2.17
CA TYR A 354 -11.98 -8.25 -2.67
C TYR A 354 -10.45 -8.43 -2.68
N PHE A 355 -9.91 -9.38 -1.95
CA PHE A 355 -8.49 -9.72 -2.04
C PHE A 355 -8.07 -10.05 -3.47
N SER A 356 -9.00 -10.59 -4.28
CA SER A 356 -8.76 -10.99 -5.67
C SER A 356 -9.66 -10.26 -6.69
N SER A 357 -10.58 -9.41 -6.28
CA SER A 357 -11.45 -8.67 -7.20
C SER A 357 -10.63 -7.72 -8.07
N ARG A 358 -10.96 -7.64 -9.37
CA ARG A 358 -10.26 -6.82 -10.38
C ARG A 358 -8.74 -7.02 -10.37
N PRO A 359 -8.24 -8.24 -10.66
CA PRO A 359 -6.81 -8.55 -10.54
C PRO A 359 -5.92 -7.74 -11.51
N ALA A 360 -6.48 -7.20 -12.58
CA ALA A 360 -5.74 -6.36 -13.53
C ALA A 360 -5.34 -5.01 -12.91
N ILE A 361 -6.25 -4.36 -12.17
CA ILE A 361 -5.95 -3.08 -11.51
C ILE A 361 -4.95 -3.25 -10.36
N LYS A 362 -5.00 -4.38 -9.65
CA LYS A 362 -4.03 -4.73 -8.61
C LYS A 362 -2.60 -4.85 -9.16
N PHE A 363 -2.44 -5.46 -10.33
CA PHE A 363 -1.16 -5.52 -11.03
C PHE A 363 -0.71 -4.15 -11.55
N PHE A 364 -1.66 -3.35 -12.06
CA PHE A 364 -1.36 -2.03 -12.61
C PHE A 364 -0.84 -1.09 -11.52
N GLU A 365 -1.37 -1.17 -10.30
CA GLU A 365 -0.85 -0.47 -9.12
C GLU A 365 0.62 -0.83 -8.84
N ARG A 366 1.00 -2.12 -8.90
CA ARG A 366 2.40 -2.55 -8.71
C ARG A 366 3.33 -1.99 -9.77
N MET A 367 2.87 -1.94 -11.02
CA MET A 367 3.62 -1.30 -12.11
C MET A 367 3.80 0.21 -11.85
N GLY A 368 2.74 0.89 -11.42
CA GLY A 368 2.75 2.31 -11.06
C GLY A 368 3.75 2.60 -9.95
N ASN A 369 3.72 1.82 -8.86
CA ASN A 369 4.67 1.96 -7.78
C ASN A 369 6.13 1.82 -8.26
N ASN A 370 6.43 0.77 -9.03
CA ASN A 370 7.78 0.56 -9.54
C ASN A 370 8.27 1.76 -10.37
N LEU A 371 7.47 2.23 -11.32
CA LEU A 371 7.82 3.37 -12.17
C LEU A 371 7.94 4.69 -11.38
N LEU A 372 7.10 4.88 -10.35
CA LEU A 372 7.19 6.05 -9.47
C LEU A 372 8.54 6.06 -8.72
N GLN A 373 8.95 4.93 -8.16
CA GLN A 373 10.26 4.84 -7.48
C GLN A 373 11.42 5.13 -8.44
N ILE A 374 11.37 4.59 -9.66
CA ILE A 374 12.36 4.83 -10.71
C ILE A 374 12.42 6.32 -11.07
N SER A 375 11.27 6.96 -11.24
CA SER A 375 11.19 8.39 -11.57
C SER A 375 11.76 9.27 -10.46
N LYS A 376 11.47 8.97 -9.20
CA LYS A 376 12.03 9.65 -8.02
C LYS A 376 13.55 9.50 -7.94
N GLN A 377 14.04 8.26 -8.03
CA GLN A 377 15.47 7.92 -7.96
C GLN A 377 16.26 8.62 -9.07
N LEU A 378 15.82 8.49 -10.31
CA LEU A 378 16.50 9.07 -11.47
C LEU A 378 16.50 10.60 -11.40
N SER A 379 15.43 11.25 -10.94
CA SER A 379 15.40 12.72 -10.75
C SER A 379 16.52 13.20 -9.82
N VAL A 380 16.76 12.49 -8.71
CA VAL A 380 17.84 12.82 -7.78
C VAL A 380 19.22 12.50 -8.39
N LEU A 381 19.38 11.28 -8.90
CA LEU A 381 20.67 10.77 -9.37
C LEU A 381 21.22 11.50 -10.59
N THR A 382 20.37 12.15 -11.37
CA THR A 382 20.75 12.95 -12.54
C THR A 382 20.61 14.46 -12.31
N SER A 383 20.18 14.87 -11.11
CA SER A 383 19.86 16.27 -10.78
C SER A 383 18.89 16.91 -11.79
N LEU A 384 17.89 16.15 -12.22
CA LEU A 384 16.90 16.57 -13.20
C LEU A 384 15.97 17.62 -12.60
N LYS A 385 15.79 18.76 -13.30
CA LYS A 385 14.94 19.87 -12.86
C LYS A 385 13.82 20.13 -13.86
N GLY A 386 12.74 20.79 -13.39
CA GLY A 386 11.61 21.21 -14.24
C GLY A 386 10.53 20.15 -14.42
N TYR A 387 10.57 19.07 -13.66
CA TYR A 387 9.58 17.97 -13.70
C TYR A 387 8.79 17.83 -12.39
N GLU A 388 8.87 18.81 -11.50
CA GLU A 388 8.28 18.77 -10.16
C GLU A 388 6.76 18.51 -10.24
N LYS A 389 6.02 19.25 -11.09
CA LYS A 389 4.57 19.09 -11.28
C LYS A 389 4.17 17.73 -11.86
N GLN A 390 4.97 17.20 -12.78
CA GLN A 390 4.76 15.89 -13.36
C GLN A 390 4.93 14.78 -12.31
N LEU A 391 5.95 14.90 -11.47
CA LEU A 391 6.20 13.95 -10.38
C LEU A 391 5.13 14.06 -9.29
N GLU A 392 4.66 15.28 -8.97
CA GLU A 392 3.52 15.53 -8.09
C GLU A 392 2.26 14.83 -8.61
N HIS A 393 1.91 15.05 -9.88
CA HIS A 393 0.74 14.41 -10.52
C HIS A 393 0.82 12.87 -10.44
N PHE A 394 2.00 12.29 -10.62
CA PHE A 394 2.16 10.84 -10.52
C PHE A 394 2.03 10.33 -9.08
N ARG A 395 2.57 11.06 -8.08
CA ARG A 395 2.36 10.75 -6.65
C ARG A 395 0.86 10.79 -6.28
N GLU A 396 0.14 11.80 -6.77
CA GLU A 396 -1.30 11.96 -6.54
C GLU A 396 -2.11 10.80 -7.15
N ALA A 397 -1.79 10.41 -8.39
CA ALA A 397 -2.40 9.26 -9.05
C ALA A 397 -2.17 7.95 -8.25
N MET A 398 -0.94 7.70 -7.78
CA MET A 398 -0.63 6.56 -6.94
C MET A 398 -1.31 6.63 -5.57
N GLY A 399 -1.47 7.83 -5.00
CA GLY A 399 -2.20 8.04 -3.75
C GLY A 399 -3.69 7.68 -3.85
N ILE A 400 -4.32 8.02 -4.99
CA ILE A 400 -5.71 7.63 -5.30
C ILE A 400 -5.84 6.10 -5.37
N MET A 401 -4.88 5.42 -5.98
CA MET A 401 -4.91 3.95 -6.12
C MET A 401 -4.88 3.21 -4.77
N GLN A 402 -4.45 3.86 -3.69
CA GLN A 402 -4.44 3.25 -2.36
C GLN A 402 -5.81 3.30 -1.68
N HIS A 403 -6.78 4.07 -2.20
CA HIS A 403 -8.14 4.13 -1.68
C HIS A 403 -8.76 2.74 -1.54
N HIS A 404 -9.55 2.55 -0.47
CA HIS A 404 -10.10 1.24 -0.10
C HIS A 404 -11.18 0.70 -1.06
N ASP A 405 -11.64 1.49 -2.05
CA ASP A 405 -12.46 1.01 -3.18
C ASP A 405 -11.70 0.97 -4.52
N ALA A 406 -10.44 1.47 -4.58
CA ALA A 406 -9.66 1.45 -5.82
C ALA A 406 -8.90 0.12 -5.99
N VAL A 407 -7.82 -0.08 -5.24
CA VAL A 407 -6.99 -1.29 -5.35
C VAL A 407 -7.73 -2.56 -4.90
N THR A 408 -8.77 -2.43 -4.10
CA THR A 408 -9.65 -3.53 -3.67
C THR A 408 -10.47 -4.12 -4.81
N GLY A 409 -10.88 -3.29 -5.78
CA GLY A 409 -11.75 -3.69 -6.88
C GLY A 409 -13.23 -3.72 -6.51
N THR A 410 -13.64 -2.90 -5.54
CA THR A 410 -15.00 -2.83 -4.99
C THR A 410 -15.82 -1.66 -5.56
N GLU A 411 -15.24 -0.90 -6.47
CA GLU A 411 -15.84 0.20 -7.21
C GLU A 411 -16.69 -0.28 -8.39
N LYS A 412 -17.54 0.62 -8.90
CA LYS A 412 -18.25 0.40 -10.17
C LYS A 412 -17.30 0.31 -11.35
N GLN A 413 -17.69 -0.42 -12.39
CA GLN A 413 -16.87 -0.62 -13.59
C GLN A 413 -16.43 0.69 -14.25
N LEU A 414 -17.30 1.69 -14.30
CA LEU A 414 -16.93 3.00 -14.86
C LEU A 414 -15.86 3.73 -14.03
N VAL A 415 -15.85 3.51 -12.72
CA VAL A 415 -14.85 4.07 -11.79
C VAL A 415 -13.51 3.33 -11.91
N ALA A 416 -13.55 2.01 -12.10
CA ALA A 416 -12.35 1.22 -12.39
C ALA A 416 -11.63 1.72 -13.67
N TYR A 417 -12.39 2.06 -14.71
CA TYR A 417 -11.82 2.69 -15.91
C TYR A 417 -11.21 4.06 -15.64
N ASP A 418 -11.83 4.86 -14.78
CA ASP A 418 -11.29 6.17 -14.41
C ASP A 418 -10.01 6.06 -13.58
N TYR A 419 -9.95 5.15 -12.62
CA TYR A 419 -8.73 4.84 -11.88
C TYR A 419 -7.60 4.39 -12.80
N ALA A 420 -7.88 3.48 -13.72
CA ALA A 420 -6.88 3.04 -14.69
C ALA A 420 -6.38 4.19 -15.58
N ARG A 421 -7.28 5.12 -15.99
CA ARG A 421 -6.92 6.33 -16.74
C ARG A 421 -6.02 7.26 -15.92
N ILE A 422 -6.41 7.55 -14.66
CA ILE A 422 -5.63 8.43 -13.77
C ILE A 422 -4.22 7.87 -13.56
N LEU A 423 -4.12 6.57 -13.27
CA LEU A 423 -2.83 5.93 -13.08
C LEU A 423 -2.00 5.92 -14.36
N TYR A 424 -2.61 5.61 -15.50
CA TYR A 424 -1.93 5.62 -16.79
C TYR A 424 -1.37 7.00 -17.12
N ASP A 425 -2.14 8.07 -16.93
CA ASP A 425 -1.69 9.45 -17.13
C ASP A 425 -0.50 9.80 -16.22
N GLY A 426 -0.54 9.39 -14.95
CA GLY A 426 0.58 9.51 -14.02
C GLY A 426 1.81 8.75 -14.48
N MET A 427 1.65 7.51 -14.94
CA MET A 427 2.73 6.67 -15.45
C MET A 427 3.35 7.24 -16.74
N GLN A 428 2.58 7.91 -17.61
CA GLN A 428 3.14 8.61 -18.77
C GLN A 428 4.07 9.75 -18.32
N GLN A 429 3.68 10.52 -17.29
CA GLN A 429 4.56 11.54 -16.71
C GLN A 429 5.85 10.92 -16.15
N GLY A 430 5.73 9.83 -15.38
CA GLY A 430 6.87 9.08 -14.85
C GLY A 430 7.80 8.55 -15.93
N THR A 431 7.24 8.02 -17.02
CA THR A 431 8.03 7.55 -18.18
C THR A 431 8.85 8.68 -18.80
N ASN A 432 8.25 9.86 -18.99
CA ASN A 432 8.95 11.02 -19.55
C ASN A 432 10.08 11.48 -18.63
N ILE A 433 9.82 11.56 -17.31
CA ILE A 433 10.84 11.90 -16.32
C ILE A 433 12.04 10.95 -16.40
N ALA A 434 11.75 9.64 -16.35
CA ALA A 434 12.81 8.62 -16.32
C ALA A 434 13.58 8.53 -17.65
N ALA A 435 12.90 8.65 -18.79
CA ALA A 435 13.54 8.66 -20.11
C ALA A 435 14.45 9.87 -20.29
N ASP A 436 14.00 11.06 -19.87
CA ASP A 436 14.78 12.29 -19.97
C ASP A 436 15.96 12.29 -18.98
N ALA A 437 15.79 11.72 -17.79
CA ALA A 437 16.86 11.51 -16.84
C ALA A 437 17.99 10.61 -17.41
N ILE A 438 17.63 9.46 -18.00
CA ILE A 438 18.62 8.60 -18.67
C ILE A 438 19.30 9.34 -19.82
N ARG A 439 18.52 10.08 -20.63
CA ARG A 439 19.06 10.86 -21.76
C ARG A 439 20.06 11.92 -21.30
N SER A 440 19.80 12.60 -20.18
CA SER A 440 20.66 13.65 -19.65
C SER A 440 22.06 13.18 -19.25
N THR A 441 22.25 11.88 -19.02
CA THR A 441 23.55 11.29 -18.70
C THR A 441 24.44 11.06 -19.92
N GLY A 442 23.93 11.28 -21.14
CA GLY A 442 24.66 11.17 -22.41
C GLY A 442 25.44 12.42 -22.76
N ASN A 443 26.23 12.33 -23.84
CA ASN A 443 27.03 13.45 -24.32
C ASN A 443 26.15 14.54 -24.93
N SER A 444 26.25 15.79 -24.49
CA SER A 444 25.36 16.91 -24.79
C SER A 444 25.38 17.41 -26.25
N ASP A 445 26.35 16.98 -27.07
CA ASP A 445 26.56 17.53 -28.42
C ASP A 445 25.61 17.00 -29.49
N PHE A 446 24.74 16.03 -29.16
CA PHE A 446 23.78 15.47 -30.10
C PHE A 446 22.45 15.25 -29.40
N ALA A 447 21.35 15.69 -30.02
CA ALA A 447 19.99 15.46 -29.50
C ALA A 447 19.69 13.94 -29.49
N PRO A 448 19.72 13.27 -28.34
CA PRO A 448 19.38 11.84 -28.28
C PRO A 448 17.91 11.64 -28.67
N GLN A 449 17.62 10.59 -29.42
CA GLN A 449 16.25 10.23 -29.76
C GLN A 449 15.45 9.85 -28.49
N GLN A 450 14.16 10.08 -28.52
CA GLN A 450 13.29 9.79 -27.38
C GLN A 450 13.29 8.28 -27.06
N MET A 451 13.51 7.94 -25.81
CA MET A 451 13.31 6.57 -25.31
C MET A 451 11.87 6.35 -24.88
N HIS A 452 11.34 5.19 -25.13
CA HIS A 452 9.98 4.77 -24.85
C HIS A 452 9.95 3.60 -23.88
N THR A 453 8.81 3.33 -23.27
CA THR A 453 8.59 2.11 -22.51
C THR A 453 7.39 1.33 -23.08
N CYS A 454 7.40 0.03 -22.96
CA CYS A 454 6.30 -0.83 -23.38
C CYS A 454 5.50 -1.29 -22.17
N MET A 455 4.32 -0.69 -21.97
CA MET A 455 3.42 -0.98 -20.85
C MET A 455 2.71 -2.34 -20.97
N GLN A 456 2.79 -2.99 -22.15
CA GLN A 456 2.11 -4.24 -22.45
C GLN A 456 3.07 -5.42 -22.65
N LEU A 457 4.24 -5.39 -22.02
CA LEU A 457 5.18 -6.52 -22.06
C LEU A 457 4.59 -7.79 -21.46
N ASN A 458 3.69 -7.65 -20.48
CA ASN A 458 2.97 -8.78 -19.87
C ASN A 458 2.07 -9.55 -20.86
N ILE A 459 1.68 -8.95 -21.98
CA ILE A 459 0.98 -9.63 -23.10
C ILE A 459 1.84 -9.69 -24.36
N SER A 460 3.14 -9.62 -24.19
CA SER A 460 4.13 -9.72 -25.26
C SER A 460 3.88 -8.76 -26.42
N THR A 461 3.62 -7.47 -26.09
CA THR A 461 3.35 -6.41 -27.07
C THR A 461 4.31 -5.26 -26.85
N CYS A 462 5.03 -4.88 -27.92
CA CYS A 462 5.89 -3.68 -27.92
C CYS A 462 6.12 -3.20 -29.35
N LEU A 463 5.57 -2.07 -29.68
CA LEU A 463 5.64 -1.48 -31.03
C LEU A 463 7.08 -1.13 -31.46
N TYR A 464 7.96 -0.88 -30.49
CA TYR A 464 9.33 -0.41 -30.75
C TYR A 464 10.32 -1.55 -31.04
N THR A 465 9.94 -2.80 -30.86
CA THR A 465 10.77 -3.99 -31.11
C THR A 465 10.33 -4.79 -32.36
N GLU A 466 9.17 -4.43 -32.95
CA GLU A 466 8.61 -5.10 -34.11
C GLU A 466 9.39 -4.73 -35.38
N ASP A 467 9.96 -5.74 -36.07
CA ASP A 467 10.67 -5.64 -37.33
C ASP A 467 11.83 -4.59 -37.42
N LYS A 468 12.41 -4.21 -36.29
CA LYS A 468 13.48 -3.22 -36.21
C LYS A 468 14.65 -3.73 -35.39
N ASP A 469 15.82 -3.17 -35.65
CA ASP A 469 16.90 -3.17 -34.68
C ASP A 469 16.56 -2.13 -33.58
N PHE A 470 16.97 -2.38 -32.35
CA PHE A 470 16.65 -1.46 -31.24
C PHE A 470 17.72 -1.45 -30.16
N VAL A 471 17.64 -0.42 -29.32
CA VAL A 471 18.46 -0.24 -28.14
C VAL A 471 17.59 -0.39 -26.91
N LEU A 472 18.09 -1.08 -25.90
CA LEU A 472 17.46 -1.22 -24.57
C LEU A 472 18.36 -0.57 -23.53
N ALA A 473 17.84 0.41 -22.78
CA ALA A 473 18.42 0.84 -21.52
C ALA A 473 17.61 0.23 -20.38
N ILE A 474 18.24 -0.57 -19.53
CA ILE A 474 17.56 -1.33 -18.47
C ILE A 474 18.06 -0.83 -17.14
N TYR A 475 17.15 -0.19 -16.38
CA TYR A 475 17.44 0.39 -15.08
C TYR A 475 17.08 -0.57 -13.95
N ASN A 476 17.98 -0.71 -12.99
CA ASN A 476 17.79 -1.48 -11.76
C ASN A 476 17.50 -0.52 -10.60
N PRO A 477 16.27 -0.52 -10.02
CA PRO A 477 15.91 0.37 -8.92
C PRO A 477 16.34 -0.13 -7.54
N LEU A 478 16.99 -1.31 -7.45
CA LEU A 478 17.45 -1.89 -6.20
C LEU A 478 18.85 -1.44 -5.82
N SER A 479 19.15 -1.42 -4.53
CA SER A 479 20.45 -1.04 -3.96
C SER A 479 21.52 -2.13 -4.08
N GLN A 480 21.16 -3.30 -4.62
CA GLN A 480 22.04 -4.42 -4.89
C GLN A 480 22.17 -4.65 -6.39
N LYS A 481 23.27 -5.28 -6.78
CA LYS A 481 23.43 -5.78 -8.14
C LYS A 481 22.39 -6.86 -8.43
N VAL A 482 21.75 -6.80 -9.59
CA VAL A 482 20.71 -7.75 -10.02
C VAL A 482 21.14 -8.44 -11.31
N VAL A 483 20.92 -9.75 -11.39
CA VAL A 483 20.87 -10.49 -12.65
C VAL A 483 19.41 -10.82 -12.92
N SER A 484 18.88 -10.35 -14.05
CA SER A 484 17.46 -10.49 -14.37
C SER A 484 17.26 -11.05 -15.78
N PRO A 485 16.34 -12.01 -15.98
CA PRO A 485 15.91 -12.38 -17.31
C PRO A 485 15.12 -11.21 -17.93
N ILE A 486 15.54 -10.80 -19.11
CA ILE A 486 14.87 -9.77 -19.90
C ILE A 486 14.16 -10.46 -21.06
N ARG A 487 12.89 -10.11 -21.23
CA ARG A 487 12.03 -10.65 -22.28
C ARG A 487 11.42 -9.50 -23.09
N VAL A 488 11.62 -9.54 -24.40
CA VAL A 488 11.05 -8.55 -25.32
C VAL A 488 10.44 -9.24 -26.54
N PRO A 489 9.22 -8.82 -26.97
CA PRO A 489 8.54 -9.41 -28.11
C PRO A 489 9.27 -9.05 -29.42
N VAL A 490 9.51 -10.05 -30.26
CA VAL A 490 10.21 -9.92 -31.54
C VAL A 490 9.59 -10.85 -32.59
N GLN A 491 10.04 -10.70 -33.84
CA GLN A 491 9.78 -11.69 -34.90
C GLN A 491 10.69 -12.90 -34.76
N ASN A 492 10.30 -14.03 -35.33
CA ASN A 492 11.18 -15.20 -35.42
C ASN A 492 12.48 -14.85 -36.16
N GLY A 493 13.61 -15.19 -35.59
CA GLY A 493 14.93 -14.90 -36.18
C GLY A 493 16.05 -15.04 -35.16
N LYS A 494 17.30 -14.93 -35.62
CA LYS A 494 18.48 -14.84 -34.75
C LYS A 494 18.75 -13.39 -34.40
N TYR A 495 19.03 -13.11 -33.12
CA TYR A 495 19.32 -11.77 -32.62
C TYR A 495 20.67 -11.76 -31.90
N ASN A 496 21.52 -10.76 -32.21
CA ASN A 496 22.74 -10.48 -31.48
C ASN A 496 22.48 -9.40 -30.44
N VAL A 497 22.71 -9.69 -29.17
CA VAL A 497 22.57 -8.76 -28.04
C VAL A 497 23.94 -8.37 -27.56
N ILE A 498 24.29 -7.07 -27.66
CA ILE A 498 25.62 -6.57 -27.30
C ILE A 498 25.47 -5.61 -26.12
N ASP A 499 26.18 -5.88 -25.04
CA ASP A 499 26.34 -4.94 -23.91
C ASP A 499 27.25 -3.78 -24.35
N LEU A 500 26.72 -2.58 -24.42
CA LEU A 500 27.48 -1.40 -24.87
C LEU A 500 28.55 -0.94 -23.85
N THR A 501 28.53 -1.45 -22.64
CA THR A 501 29.49 -1.08 -21.59
C THR A 501 30.89 -1.62 -21.90
N ASP A 502 30.96 -2.87 -22.38
CA ASP A 502 32.21 -3.58 -22.66
C ASP A 502 32.30 -4.14 -24.09
N GLY A 503 31.25 -3.97 -24.90
CA GLY A 503 31.15 -4.46 -26.28
C GLY A 503 30.93 -5.96 -26.38
N LYS A 504 30.59 -6.64 -25.28
CA LYS A 504 30.47 -8.09 -25.23
C LYS A 504 29.13 -8.56 -25.77
N GLU A 505 29.14 -9.58 -26.64
CA GLU A 505 27.91 -10.27 -27.04
C GLU A 505 27.43 -11.22 -25.95
N LEU A 506 26.13 -11.13 -25.65
CA LEU A 506 25.45 -11.96 -24.64
C LEU A 506 24.79 -13.17 -25.31
N THR A 507 24.78 -14.29 -24.60
CA THR A 507 23.92 -15.42 -24.96
C THR A 507 22.47 -14.97 -24.97
N SER A 508 21.78 -15.26 -26.07
CA SER A 508 20.35 -14.97 -26.25
C SER A 508 19.59 -16.21 -26.70
N GLN A 509 18.30 -16.26 -26.40
CA GLN A 509 17.40 -17.34 -26.78
C GLN A 509 16.11 -16.76 -27.32
N ILE A 510 15.54 -17.40 -28.34
CA ILE A 510 14.21 -17.09 -28.87
C ILE A 510 13.24 -18.17 -28.40
N VAL A 511 12.10 -17.75 -27.84
CA VAL A 511 11.01 -18.64 -27.44
C VAL A 511 9.70 -18.19 -28.10
N PRO A 512 8.82 -19.11 -28.51
CA PRO A 512 7.56 -18.74 -29.13
C PRO A 512 6.63 -18.09 -28.10
N ILE A 513 5.86 -17.09 -28.51
CA ILE A 513 4.74 -16.56 -27.70
C ILE A 513 3.60 -17.59 -27.76
N PRO A 514 3.06 -18.06 -26.61
CA PRO A 514 1.93 -18.99 -26.60
C PRO A 514 0.75 -18.51 -27.44
N ASN A 515 0.06 -19.41 -28.11
CA ASN A 515 -1.12 -19.07 -28.92
C ASN A 515 -2.19 -18.38 -28.07
N SER A 516 -2.43 -18.85 -26.85
CA SER A 516 -3.36 -18.22 -25.90
C SER A 516 -3.04 -16.75 -25.61
N VAL A 517 -1.75 -16.35 -25.61
CA VAL A 517 -1.33 -14.96 -25.45
C VAL A 517 -1.51 -14.18 -26.76
N ARG A 518 -1.21 -14.79 -27.89
CA ARG A 518 -1.39 -14.17 -29.21
C ARG A 518 -2.85 -13.88 -29.55
N GLU A 519 -3.77 -14.68 -29.02
CA GLU A 519 -5.21 -14.62 -29.22
C GLU A 519 -5.96 -13.76 -28.16
N ILE A 520 -5.23 -13.12 -27.23
CA ILE A 520 -5.87 -12.22 -26.25
C ILE A 520 -6.69 -11.15 -26.99
N PRO A 521 -7.99 -10.98 -26.68
CA PRO A 521 -8.83 -9.97 -27.30
C PRO A 521 -8.21 -8.56 -27.19
N GLY A 522 -8.12 -7.88 -28.33
CA GLY A 522 -7.54 -6.53 -28.39
C GLY A 522 -6.00 -6.45 -28.43
N ARG A 523 -5.27 -7.57 -28.33
CA ARG A 523 -3.82 -7.56 -28.55
C ARG A 523 -3.51 -7.13 -29.98
N LYS A 524 -2.67 -6.09 -30.11
CA LYS A 524 -2.25 -5.54 -31.40
C LYS A 524 -0.74 -5.65 -31.54
N SER A 525 -0.24 -6.82 -31.86
CA SER A 525 1.19 -7.04 -32.07
C SER A 525 1.39 -8.12 -33.14
N THR A 526 2.36 -7.91 -34.01
CA THR A 526 2.79 -8.84 -35.03
C THR A 526 3.85 -9.80 -34.52
N SER A 527 4.42 -9.55 -33.34
CA SER A 527 5.46 -10.38 -32.73
C SER A 527 4.96 -11.81 -32.47
N THR A 528 5.76 -12.78 -32.87
CA THR A 528 5.45 -14.21 -32.70
C THR A 528 6.34 -14.91 -31.68
N HIS A 529 7.43 -14.28 -31.28
CA HIS A 529 8.44 -14.81 -30.36
C HIS A 529 8.82 -13.74 -29.32
N GLU A 530 9.48 -14.20 -28.26
CA GLU A 530 10.21 -13.36 -27.34
C GLU A 530 11.70 -13.64 -27.41
N LEU A 531 12.48 -12.56 -27.39
CA LEU A 531 13.93 -12.62 -27.19
C LEU A 531 14.20 -12.64 -25.69
N VAL A 532 14.98 -13.59 -25.23
CA VAL A 532 15.39 -13.77 -23.83
C VAL A 532 16.89 -13.64 -23.70
N PHE A 533 17.36 -12.86 -22.74
CA PHE A 533 18.76 -12.79 -22.33
C PHE A 533 18.87 -12.41 -20.84
N LEU A 534 20.02 -12.69 -20.21
CA LEU A 534 20.26 -12.33 -18.80
C LEU A 534 21.04 -11.03 -18.72
N ALA A 535 20.44 -10.00 -18.15
CA ALA A 535 21.07 -8.70 -17.91
C ALA A 535 21.66 -8.63 -16.49
N SER A 536 22.95 -8.30 -16.40
CA SER A 536 23.63 -8.04 -15.13
C SER A 536 23.70 -6.53 -14.87
N LEU A 537 22.87 -6.01 -13.96
CA LEU A 537 22.59 -4.61 -13.76
C LEU A 537 23.24 -4.09 -12.47
N PRO A 538 23.86 -2.90 -12.49
CA PRO A 538 24.46 -2.29 -11.31
C PRO A 538 23.38 -1.80 -10.33
N PRO A 539 23.71 -1.59 -9.03
CA PRO A 539 22.78 -1.04 -8.05
C PRO A 539 22.43 0.42 -8.37
N LEU A 540 21.15 0.78 -8.30
CA LEU A 540 20.61 2.10 -8.69
C LEU A 540 21.22 2.63 -9.98
N GLY A 541 21.22 1.80 -11.00
CA GLY A 541 21.89 2.15 -12.24
C GLY A 541 21.33 1.38 -13.44
N TYR A 542 21.83 1.70 -14.60
CA TYR A 542 21.40 1.04 -15.83
C TYR A 542 22.59 0.60 -16.70
N LYS A 543 22.27 -0.33 -17.57
CA LYS A 543 23.10 -0.71 -18.71
C LYS A 543 22.30 -0.64 -20.00
N THR A 544 23.02 -0.38 -21.09
CA THR A 544 22.44 -0.28 -22.42
C THR A 544 22.93 -1.42 -23.31
N TYR A 545 21.98 -1.98 -24.03
CA TYR A 545 22.17 -3.11 -24.94
C TYR A 545 21.69 -2.75 -26.34
N THR A 546 22.47 -3.14 -27.39
CA THR A 546 21.95 -3.12 -28.77
C THR A 546 21.46 -4.49 -29.13
N VAL A 547 20.33 -4.54 -29.81
CA VAL A 547 19.73 -5.76 -30.34
C VAL A 547 19.60 -5.63 -31.84
N LYS A 548 20.28 -6.51 -32.56
CA LYS A 548 20.27 -6.52 -34.00
C LYS A 548 19.82 -7.87 -34.52
N ARG A 549 18.91 -7.86 -35.49
CA ARG A 549 18.51 -9.09 -36.19
C ARG A 549 19.62 -9.55 -37.14
N SER A 550 20.08 -10.78 -36.96
CA SER A 550 21.08 -11.40 -37.89
C SER A 550 20.42 -11.77 -39.20
N SER A 551 21.21 -11.67 -40.27
CA SER A 551 20.84 -12.17 -41.61
C SER A 551 21.04 -13.69 -41.76
N GLU A 552 21.64 -14.34 -40.77
CA GLU A 552 21.87 -15.80 -40.81
C GLU A 552 20.59 -16.57 -40.54
N ASN A 553 20.34 -17.64 -41.31
CA ASN A 553 19.23 -18.57 -41.08
C ASN A 553 19.47 -19.39 -39.80
N ILE A 554 18.41 -19.57 -39.00
CA ILE A 554 18.47 -20.40 -37.80
C ILE A 554 18.59 -21.87 -38.26
N SER A 555 19.69 -22.53 -37.90
CA SER A 555 19.68 -23.98 -37.75
C SER A 555 19.05 -24.29 -36.41
N PRO A 556 18.01 -25.14 -36.31
CA PRO A 556 17.46 -25.55 -35.03
C PRO A 556 18.54 -26.24 -34.22
N GLN A 557 19.11 -25.55 -33.24
CA GLN A 557 19.98 -26.17 -32.24
C GLN A 557 19.06 -26.91 -31.26
N VAL A 558 18.90 -28.19 -31.45
CA VAL A 558 18.40 -29.11 -30.43
C VAL A 558 19.53 -29.31 -29.43
N ALA A 559 19.64 -28.41 -28.47
CA ALA A 559 20.50 -28.65 -27.33
C ALA A 559 19.66 -29.37 -26.28
N THR A 560 19.90 -30.66 -26.10
CA THR A 560 19.42 -31.40 -24.95
C THR A 560 20.22 -30.96 -23.73
N VAL A 561 19.68 -30.01 -22.99
CA VAL A 561 20.20 -29.64 -21.67
C VAL A 561 19.12 -29.96 -20.65
N ASN A 562 19.33 -30.98 -19.84
CA ASN A 562 18.45 -31.38 -18.74
C ASN A 562 18.64 -30.44 -17.56
N PHE A 563 18.04 -29.24 -17.58
CA PHE A 563 18.05 -28.32 -16.45
C PHE A 563 17.13 -28.75 -15.31
N ILE A 564 15.96 -29.34 -15.61
CA ILE A 564 14.97 -29.78 -14.63
C ILE A 564 15.50 -30.88 -13.70
N GLY A 565 16.65 -31.46 -14.01
CA GLY A 565 17.13 -32.69 -13.36
C GLY A 565 18.14 -32.54 -12.24
N ASN A 566 18.99 -31.51 -12.19
CA ASN A 566 20.20 -31.58 -11.39
C ASN A 566 20.21 -30.77 -10.08
N GLU A 567 19.48 -29.70 -9.96
CA GLU A 567 19.43 -28.90 -8.71
C GLU A 567 18.25 -29.30 -7.81
N TRP A 568 17.09 -29.58 -8.37
CA TRP A 568 15.94 -30.15 -7.63
C TRP A 568 16.20 -31.58 -7.14
N LYS A 569 17.07 -32.34 -7.80
CA LYS A 569 17.52 -33.66 -7.31
C LYS A 569 18.36 -33.61 -6.02
N LYS A 570 18.87 -32.45 -5.64
CA LYS A 570 19.56 -32.29 -4.34
C LYS A 570 18.59 -32.15 -3.16
N GLN A 571 17.32 -31.78 -3.41
CA GLN A 571 16.26 -31.80 -2.39
C GLN A 571 15.35 -33.01 -2.62
N LYS A 572 15.85 -34.17 -2.28
CA LYS A 572 15.20 -35.47 -2.51
C LYS A 572 13.82 -35.66 -1.88
N ASP A 573 13.31 -34.69 -1.06
CA ASP A 573 12.22 -34.94 -0.12
C ASP A 573 10.98 -34.05 -0.32
N MET A 574 10.94 -33.14 -1.30
CA MET A 574 9.77 -32.29 -1.57
C MET A 574 9.21 -32.54 -2.98
N GLU A 575 7.99 -33.04 -3.04
CA GLU A 575 7.22 -33.17 -4.28
C GLU A 575 6.28 -31.98 -4.40
N LEU A 576 6.11 -31.45 -5.62
CA LEU A 576 5.19 -30.35 -5.92
C LEU A 576 4.32 -30.70 -7.11
N THR A 577 3.00 -30.54 -6.94
CA THR A 577 2.03 -30.60 -8.04
C THR A 577 1.20 -29.32 -8.07
N GLN A 578 0.70 -28.96 -9.25
CA GLN A 578 -0.14 -27.77 -9.42
C GLN A 578 -1.40 -28.14 -10.22
N SER A 579 -2.54 -27.54 -9.86
CA SER A 579 -3.80 -27.73 -10.56
C SER A 579 -4.68 -26.50 -10.49
N PHE A 580 -5.56 -26.32 -11.49
CA PHE A 580 -6.57 -25.26 -11.50
C PHE A 580 -7.92 -25.80 -11.08
N HIS A 581 -8.66 -25.02 -10.32
CA HIS A 581 -9.99 -25.29 -9.83
C HIS A 581 -10.84 -24.02 -9.90
N TYR A 582 -12.13 -24.16 -9.67
CA TYR A 582 -13.02 -23.02 -9.46
C TYR A 582 -14.11 -23.36 -8.48
N TYR A 583 -14.56 -22.36 -7.74
CA TYR A 583 -15.77 -22.39 -6.96
C TYR A 583 -16.95 -21.84 -7.78
N ASP A 584 -18.08 -22.51 -7.74
CA ASP A 584 -19.34 -21.90 -8.15
C ASP A 584 -19.70 -20.83 -7.12
N ALA A 585 -19.93 -19.61 -7.57
CA ALA A 585 -20.35 -18.53 -6.70
C ALA A 585 -21.78 -18.75 -6.17
N MET A 586 -22.01 -18.44 -4.91
CA MET A 586 -23.35 -18.45 -4.35
C MET A 586 -24.21 -17.35 -4.99
N GLU A 587 -25.38 -17.74 -5.49
CA GLU A 587 -26.39 -16.84 -6.02
C GLU A 587 -27.54 -16.71 -5.00
N GLY A 588 -27.51 -15.66 -4.21
CA GLY A 588 -28.56 -15.34 -3.25
C GLY A 588 -29.46 -14.20 -3.73
N ASN A 589 -30.46 -13.84 -2.93
CA ASN A 589 -31.28 -12.65 -3.11
C ASN A 589 -30.92 -11.51 -2.13
N ASN A 590 -29.98 -11.74 -1.23
CA ASN A 590 -29.52 -10.82 -0.21
C ASN A 590 -30.58 -10.31 0.80
N GLU A 591 -31.73 -10.94 0.88
CA GLU A 591 -32.80 -10.55 1.81
C GLU A 591 -32.53 -11.01 3.25
N GLU A 592 -31.81 -12.12 3.41
CA GLU A 592 -31.38 -12.66 4.69
C GLU A 592 -29.90 -13.07 4.63
N PHE A 593 -29.22 -13.14 5.78
CA PHE A 593 -27.81 -13.52 5.86
C PHE A 593 -27.52 -14.85 5.15
N LYS A 594 -28.37 -15.86 5.35
CA LYS A 594 -28.24 -17.18 4.67
C LYS A 594 -28.39 -17.11 3.14
N ASN A 595 -28.93 -16.02 2.60
CA ASN A 595 -29.16 -15.80 1.17
C ASN A 595 -28.17 -14.76 0.59
N ARG A 596 -27.04 -14.49 1.26
CA ARG A 596 -25.99 -13.59 0.77
C ARG A 596 -25.41 -14.14 -0.53
N SER A 597 -25.27 -13.29 -1.54
CA SER A 597 -24.57 -13.62 -2.79
C SER A 597 -23.06 -13.41 -2.65
N SER A 598 -22.28 -14.12 -3.45
CA SER A 598 -20.90 -13.74 -3.74
C SER A 598 -20.89 -12.51 -4.65
N GLY A 599 -20.04 -11.54 -4.36
CA GLY A 599 -19.94 -10.27 -5.10
C GLY A 599 -18.55 -9.66 -5.02
N ALA A 600 -18.42 -8.36 -5.31
CA ALA A 600 -17.13 -7.69 -5.34
C ALA A 600 -16.39 -7.75 -3.99
N TYR A 601 -17.12 -7.59 -2.89
CA TYR A 601 -16.60 -7.66 -1.52
C TYR A 601 -16.53 -9.10 -1.01
N ILE A 602 -17.63 -9.82 -1.18
CA ILE A 602 -17.88 -11.13 -0.53
C ILE A 602 -17.35 -12.27 -1.40
N PHE A 603 -16.62 -13.18 -0.77
CA PHE A 603 -16.38 -14.52 -1.29
C PHE A 603 -17.30 -15.49 -0.56
N ARG A 604 -18.22 -16.09 -1.29
CA ARG A 604 -19.12 -17.12 -0.77
C ARG A 604 -19.30 -18.22 -1.80
N PRO A 605 -18.55 -19.32 -1.69
CA PRO A 605 -18.72 -20.46 -2.59
C PRO A 605 -20.01 -21.20 -2.28
N LYS A 606 -20.71 -21.66 -3.34
CA LYS A 606 -21.93 -22.47 -3.23
C LYS A 606 -21.69 -23.79 -2.50
N ASN A 607 -20.47 -24.34 -2.63
CA ASN A 607 -20.04 -25.58 -1.99
C ASN A 607 -18.60 -25.40 -1.47
N ALA A 608 -18.28 -26.03 -0.37
CA ALA A 608 -16.93 -26.01 0.20
C ALA A 608 -15.86 -26.72 -0.67
N SER A 609 -16.28 -27.51 -1.67
CA SER A 609 -15.36 -28.18 -2.59
C SER A 609 -15.31 -27.49 -3.93
N ALA A 610 -14.14 -27.01 -4.32
CA ALA A 610 -13.90 -26.48 -5.65
C ALA A 610 -13.97 -27.59 -6.72
N ARG A 611 -14.48 -27.23 -7.90
CA ARG A 611 -14.52 -28.13 -9.06
C ARG A 611 -13.16 -28.17 -9.73
N ASN A 612 -12.70 -29.38 -10.05
CA ASN A 612 -11.45 -29.61 -10.78
C ASN A 612 -11.70 -29.61 -12.30
N PHE A 613 -10.78 -29.02 -13.04
CA PHE A 613 -10.70 -29.16 -14.48
C PHE A 613 -9.99 -30.49 -14.84
N MET A 614 -10.75 -31.58 -14.80
CA MET A 614 -10.21 -32.92 -15.14
C MET A 614 -10.15 -33.14 -16.67
N LYS A 615 -9.10 -32.66 -17.34
CA LYS A 615 -8.77 -33.07 -18.70
C LYS A 615 -7.26 -33.25 -18.83
N SER A 616 -6.84 -34.20 -19.65
CA SER A 616 -5.42 -34.34 -20.05
C SER A 616 -5.05 -33.10 -20.86
N ALA A 617 -4.17 -32.27 -20.31
CA ALA A 617 -3.65 -31.12 -21.00
C ALA A 617 -2.64 -31.57 -22.09
N SER A 618 -2.78 -31.03 -23.29
CA SER A 618 -1.65 -31.05 -24.24
C SER A 618 -0.61 -30.05 -23.76
N TYR A 619 0.66 -30.39 -23.91
CA TYR A 619 1.76 -29.49 -23.54
C TYR A 619 2.81 -29.44 -24.63
N GLU A 620 3.48 -28.30 -24.76
CA GLU A 620 4.63 -28.08 -25.61
C GLU A 620 5.82 -27.73 -24.75
N VAL A 621 6.99 -28.30 -25.05
CA VAL A 621 8.24 -28.04 -24.31
C VAL A 621 9.20 -27.28 -25.19
N HIS A 622 9.70 -26.16 -24.73
CA HIS A 622 10.69 -25.33 -25.39
C HIS A 622 11.95 -25.27 -24.53
N THR A 623 13.05 -25.79 -25.04
CA THR A 623 14.32 -25.87 -24.33
C THR A 623 15.37 -24.98 -24.95
N GLY A 624 16.30 -24.45 -24.15
CA GLY A 624 17.40 -23.65 -24.60
C GLY A 624 18.42 -23.35 -23.50
N PRO A 625 19.46 -22.59 -23.79
CA PRO A 625 20.56 -22.36 -22.84
C PRO A 625 20.20 -21.43 -21.67
N LEU A 626 19.12 -20.63 -21.77
CA LEU A 626 18.75 -19.64 -20.79
C LEU A 626 17.47 -19.97 -20.06
N VAL A 627 16.50 -20.59 -20.74
CA VAL A 627 15.19 -20.90 -20.16
C VAL A 627 14.64 -22.19 -20.79
N GLU A 628 13.99 -22.98 -19.95
CA GLU A 628 13.12 -24.08 -20.35
C GLU A 628 11.68 -23.68 -20.03
N GLU A 629 10.76 -23.89 -20.97
CA GLU A 629 9.35 -23.55 -20.85
C GLU A 629 8.46 -24.74 -21.19
N ILE A 630 7.39 -24.90 -20.42
CA ILE A 630 6.27 -25.79 -20.68
C ILE A 630 5.03 -24.95 -20.91
N HIS A 631 4.54 -24.93 -22.14
CA HIS A 631 3.28 -24.28 -22.50
C HIS A 631 2.16 -25.30 -22.46
N HIS A 632 1.11 -25.05 -21.73
CA HIS A 632 -0.07 -25.90 -21.70
C HIS A 632 -1.36 -25.15 -21.38
N CYS A 633 -2.48 -25.70 -21.88
CA CYS A 633 -3.81 -25.21 -21.53
C CYS A 633 -4.60 -26.36 -20.89
N VAL A 634 -5.18 -26.10 -19.75
CA VAL A 634 -6.06 -27.05 -19.05
C VAL A 634 -7.45 -27.09 -19.69
N VAL A 635 -7.93 -25.92 -20.09
CA VAL A 635 -9.10 -25.68 -20.94
C VAL A 635 -8.82 -24.47 -21.82
N ASP A 636 -9.63 -24.22 -22.84
CA ASP A 636 -9.40 -23.16 -23.82
C ASP A 636 -9.19 -21.74 -23.21
N TRP A 637 -9.70 -21.50 -22.02
CA TRP A 637 -9.64 -20.23 -21.34
C TRP A 637 -8.77 -20.24 -20.05
N ILE A 638 -8.06 -21.34 -19.76
CA ILE A 638 -7.05 -21.43 -18.69
C ILE A 638 -5.79 -22.05 -19.28
N CYS A 639 -4.79 -21.21 -19.47
CA CYS A 639 -3.49 -21.61 -19.98
C CYS A 639 -2.38 -21.14 -19.03
N GLN A 640 -1.22 -21.75 -19.12
CA GLN A 640 -0.04 -21.27 -18.40
C GLN A 640 1.26 -21.63 -19.12
N VAL A 641 2.31 -20.92 -18.75
CA VAL A 641 3.70 -21.24 -19.06
C VAL A 641 4.43 -21.48 -17.75
N ILE A 642 5.03 -22.65 -17.60
CA ILE A 642 5.93 -22.95 -16.49
C ILE A 642 7.35 -22.70 -16.98
N ARG A 643 8.13 -21.86 -16.27
CA ARG A 643 9.49 -21.47 -16.68
C ARG A 643 10.51 -21.79 -15.61
N VAL A 644 11.65 -22.29 -16.06
CA VAL A 644 12.87 -22.44 -15.26
C VAL A 644 14.01 -21.75 -15.98
N TYR A 645 14.56 -20.71 -15.37
CA TYR A 645 15.69 -19.96 -15.92
C TYR A 645 17.02 -20.51 -15.41
N SER A 646 18.02 -20.54 -16.29
CA SER A 646 19.38 -20.95 -15.93
C SER A 646 19.95 -20.00 -14.84
N GLY A 647 20.38 -20.59 -13.73
CA GLY A 647 20.97 -19.86 -12.60
C GLY A 647 19.97 -19.12 -11.70
N MET A 648 18.65 -19.31 -11.91
CA MET A 648 17.61 -18.82 -10.99
C MET A 648 17.12 -19.96 -10.10
N GLU A 649 16.78 -19.62 -8.85
CA GLU A 649 16.44 -20.62 -7.83
C GLU A 649 14.94 -20.67 -7.53
N TYR A 650 14.10 -20.29 -8.49
CA TYR A 650 12.64 -20.35 -8.43
C TYR A 650 12.06 -20.97 -9.68
N VAL A 651 10.81 -21.43 -9.59
CA VAL A 651 9.99 -21.82 -10.73
C VAL A 651 8.91 -20.78 -10.93
N GLU A 652 8.79 -20.23 -12.13
CA GLU A 652 7.77 -19.26 -12.51
C GLU A 652 6.58 -19.99 -13.14
N PHE A 653 5.37 -19.70 -12.65
CA PHE A 653 4.09 -20.13 -13.19
C PHE A 653 3.35 -18.90 -13.74
N ASP A 654 3.48 -18.66 -15.04
CA ASP A 654 2.84 -17.53 -15.73
C ASP A 654 1.47 -18.02 -16.25
N TRP A 655 0.43 -17.70 -15.48
CA TRP A 655 -0.95 -18.12 -15.74
C TRP A 655 -1.71 -17.10 -16.58
N LEU A 656 -2.66 -17.58 -17.39
CA LEU A 656 -3.60 -16.80 -18.17
C LEU A 656 -5.00 -17.37 -18.00
N VAL A 657 -5.93 -16.54 -17.53
CA VAL A 657 -7.32 -16.95 -17.23
C VAL A 657 -8.30 -15.98 -17.86
N GLY A 658 -9.20 -16.51 -18.64
CA GLY A 658 -10.29 -15.79 -19.28
C GLY A 658 -10.34 -16.01 -20.81
N PRO A 659 -11.48 -15.62 -21.42
CA PRO A 659 -12.73 -15.15 -20.82
C PRO A 659 -13.44 -16.24 -20.00
N ILE A 660 -13.68 -16.00 -18.71
CA ILE A 660 -14.41 -16.97 -17.87
C ILE A 660 -15.82 -17.18 -18.44
N PRO A 661 -16.23 -18.43 -18.80
CA PRO A 661 -17.53 -18.67 -19.39
C PRO A 661 -18.64 -18.57 -18.35
N VAL A 662 -19.71 -17.80 -18.66
CA VAL A 662 -20.90 -17.61 -17.82
C VAL A 662 -22.20 -17.93 -18.57
N LYS A 663 -22.13 -18.63 -19.71
CA LYS A 663 -23.31 -19.05 -20.48
C LYS A 663 -24.22 -20.01 -19.70
N ASP A 664 -23.66 -20.74 -18.76
CA ASP A 664 -24.36 -21.61 -17.80
C ASP A 664 -25.07 -20.81 -16.67
N LYS A 665 -24.97 -19.48 -16.69
CA LYS A 665 -25.51 -18.56 -15.68
C LYS A 665 -24.94 -18.78 -14.27
N ILE A 666 -23.72 -19.29 -14.16
CA ILE A 666 -23.03 -19.52 -12.89
C ILE A 666 -21.78 -18.61 -12.83
N GLY A 667 -21.69 -17.78 -11.80
CA GLY A 667 -20.49 -17.04 -11.46
C GLY A 667 -19.37 -17.98 -11.02
N LYS A 668 -18.12 -17.68 -11.38
CA LYS A 668 -16.98 -18.55 -11.10
C LYS A 668 -15.83 -17.77 -10.46
N GLU A 669 -15.24 -18.41 -9.46
CA GLU A 669 -14.09 -17.92 -8.71
C GLU A 669 -12.95 -18.90 -8.92
N VAL A 670 -11.99 -18.50 -9.77
CA VAL A 670 -10.91 -19.40 -10.25
C VAL A 670 -9.76 -19.37 -9.28
N VAL A 671 -9.32 -20.55 -8.87
CA VAL A 671 -8.19 -20.74 -7.95
C VAL A 671 -7.16 -21.68 -8.57
N THR A 672 -5.90 -21.46 -8.18
CA THR A 672 -4.83 -22.42 -8.44
C THR A 672 -4.35 -23.02 -7.13
N ARG A 673 -4.06 -24.32 -7.11
CA ARG A 673 -3.57 -25.06 -5.96
C ARG A 673 -2.18 -25.61 -6.23
N TYR A 674 -1.30 -25.41 -5.28
CA TYR A 674 0.03 -25.97 -5.23
C TYR A 674 0.07 -26.96 -4.07
N TYR A 675 0.24 -28.22 -4.37
CA TYR A 675 0.25 -29.29 -3.39
C TYR A 675 1.65 -29.86 -3.23
N SER A 676 2.10 -30.00 -1.99
CA SER A 676 3.35 -30.62 -1.61
C SER A 676 3.12 -31.74 -0.58
N ASN A 677 4.13 -32.58 -0.37
CA ASN A 677 4.12 -33.63 0.65
C ASN A 677 4.52 -33.09 2.05
N LEU A 678 4.42 -31.78 2.30
CA LEU A 678 4.70 -31.16 3.60
C LEU A 678 3.53 -31.37 4.56
N ASN A 679 3.86 -31.64 5.84
CA ASN A 679 2.90 -31.64 6.93
C ASN A 679 2.94 -30.27 7.62
N SER A 680 2.00 -29.39 7.31
CA SER A 680 1.94 -28.04 7.87
C SER A 680 1.10 -27.94 9.15
N SER A 681 0.51 -29.05 9.63
CA SER A 681 -0.28 -29.12 10.89
C SER A 681 -1.40 -28.06 10.98
N GLY A 682 -2.02 -27.74 9.84
CA GLY A 682 -3.05 -26.70 9.72
C GLY A 682 -2.53 -25.28 9.80
N GLU A 683 -1.23 -25.06 9.82
CA GLU A 683 -0.59 -23.74 9.91
C GLU A 683 -0.04 -23.30 8.54
N PHE A 684 -0.09 -22.00 8.31
CA PHE A 684 0.50 -21.35 7.15
C PHE A 684 0.84 -19.90 7.49
N TYR A 685 1.53 -19.22 6.61
CA TYR A 685 2.01 -17.86 6.85
C TYR A 685 1.64 -16.98 5.66
N THR A 686 1.06 -15.80 5.92
CA THR A 686 0.80 -14.76 4.92
C THR A 686 1.48 -13.47 5.33
N ASP A 687 1.86 -12.65 4.37
CA ASP A 687 2.45 -11.36 4.67
C ASP A 687 1.38 -10.32 5.07
N SER A 688 1.81 -9.32 5.81
CA SER A 688 1.05 -8.10 6.10
C SER A 688 1.60 -6.98 5.22
N ASN A 689 0.85 -6.59 4.20
CA ASN A 689 1.18 -5.51 3.26
C ASN A 689 2.58 -5.63 2.61
N GLY A 690 3.06 -6.84 2.39
CA GLY A 690 4.37 -7.11 1.78
C GLY A 690 5.57 -7.04 2.73
N ARG A 691 5.38 -6.81 4.04
CA ARG A 691 6.48 -6.54 4.95
C ARG A 691 6.73 -7.66 5.97
N GLU A 692 5.86 -7.89 6.92
CA GLU A 692 6.01 -8.85 8.01
C GLU A 692 5.20 -10.12 7.77
N MET A 693 5.71 -11.28 8.18
CA MET A 693 4.99 -12.55 8.03
C MET A 693 4.13 -12.85 9.26
N LEU A 694 2.85 -13.15 9.03
CA LEU A 694 1.90 -13.52 10.08
C LEU A 694 1.57 -15.01 10.01
N LYS A 695 1.63 -15.68 11.16
CA LYS A 695 1.19 -17.05 11.31
C LYS A 695 -0.33 -17.14 11.28
N ARG A 696 -0.86 -18.02 10.43
CA ARG A 696 -2.28 -18.35 10.31
C ARG A 696 -2.52 -19.80 10.73
N LYS A 697 -3.68 -20.07 11.27
CA LYS A 697 -4.11 -21.42 11.58
C LYS A 697 -5.54 -21.63 11.07
N ARG A 698 -5.73 -22.70 10.30
CA ARG A 698 -7.02 -23.07 9.73
C ARG A 698 -8.07 -23.24 10.81
N ASN A 699 -9.28 -22.69 10.59
CA ASN A 699 -10.43 -22.75 11.49
C ASN A 699 -10.16 -22.21 12.91
N TYR A 700 -9.28 -21.21 13.04
CA TYR A 700 -8.88 -20.70 14.36
C TYR A 700 -8.68 -19.18 14.33
N ARG A 701 -9.04 -18.53 15.44
CA ARG A 701 -8.73 -17.13 15.74
C ARG A 701 -8.06 -17.06 17.12
N PRO A 702 -6.95 -16.29 17.26
CA PRO A 702 -6.23 -16.21 18.54
C PRO A 702 -7.04 -15.59 19.67
N THR A 703 -7.97 -14.69 19.39
CA THR A 703 -8.60 -13.80 20.36
C THR A 703 -10.05 -14.14 20.69
N TRP A 704 -10.70 -15.06 19.94
CA TRP A 704 -12.05 -15.55 20.25
C TRP A 704 -12.31 -16.97 19.75
N ASN A 705 -13.35 -17.61 20.24
CA ASN A 705 -13.79 -18.91 19.73
C ASN A 705 -14.60 -18.71 18.45
N LEU A 706 -14.03 -19.09 17.34
CA LEU A 706 -14.63 -18.94 16.02
C LEU A 706 -15.79 -19.94 15.82
N GLU A 707 -16.97 -19.44 15.52
CA GLU A 707 -18.07 -20.22 14.93
C GLU A 707 -18.00 -20.04 13.41
N LEU A 708 -17.58 -21.10 12.72
CA LEU A 708 -17.24 -21.01 11.29
C LEU A 708 -18.38 -21.54 10.44
N GLU A 709 -19.18 -20.64 9.86
CA GLU A 709 -20.29 -20.98 8.96
C GLU A 709 -19.84 -21.12 7.50
N GLU A 710 -18.81 -20.38 7.11
CA GLU A 710 -18.23 -20.40 5.75
C GLU A 710 -16.79 -20.95 5.82
N PRO A 711 -16.59 -22.27 5.73
CA PRO A 711 -15.30 -22.90 6.01
C PRO A 711 -14.22 -22.59 4.97
N VAL A 712 -14.58 -22.12 3.78
CA VAL A 712 -13.61 -21.71 2.75
C VAL A 712 -13.28 -20.22 2.92
N SER A 713 -14.25 -19.34 2.75
CA SER A 713 -14.04 -17.90 2.76
C SER A 713 -13.55 -17.37 4.11
N GLY A 714 -13.94 -17.99 5.22
CA GLY A 714 -13.45 -17.65 6.56
C GLY A 714 -12.00 -18.09 6.84
N ASN A 715 -11.35 -18.79 5.92
CA ASN A 715 -9.94 -19.19 5.99
C ASN A 715 -9.08 -18.49 4.92
N TYR A 716 -9.64 -17.57 4.15
CA TYR A 716 -8.90 -16.75 3.19
C TYR A 716 -8.30 -15.52 3.86
N TYR A 717 -7.06 -15.25 3.51
CA TYR A 717 -6.28 -14.11 3.99
C TYR A 717 -5.68 -13.32 2.83
N PRO A 718 -5.41 -12.03 3.00
CA PRO A 718 -4.71 -11.27 1.98
C PRO A 718 -3.27 -11.79 1.85
N VAL A 719 -2.83 -11.94 0.61
CA VAL A 719 -1.45 -12.25 0.21
C VAL A 719 -0.99 -11.15 -0.71
N THR A 720 -0.21 -10.22 -0.18
CA THR A 720 0.25 -9.04 -0.92
C THR A 720 1.54 -9.33 -1.68
N SER A 721 2.37 -10.18 -1.11
CA SER A 721 3.68 -10.58 -1.65
C SER A 721 3.95 -12.08 -1.53
N LYS A 722 3.62 -12.70 -0.39
CA LYS A 722 4.08 -14.07 -0.12
C LYS A 722 3.12 -14.85 0.80
N ILE A 723 2.92 -16.13 0.47
CA ILE A 723 2.32 -17.15 1.33
C ILE A 723 3.28 -18.33 1.47
N SER A 724 3.36 -18.94 2.66
CA SER A 724 4.33 -20.02 2.93
C SER A 724 3.74 -21.14 3.77
N LEU A 725 4.24 -22.35 3.52
CA LEU A 725 4.06 -23.53 4.38
C LEU A 725 5.39 -23.93 5.00
N LYS A 726 5.34 -24.46 6.22
CA LYS A 726 6.49 -24.96 6.95
C LYS A 726 6.18 -26.34 7.51
N ASP A 727 7.13 -27.26 7.35
CA ASP A 727 7.14 -28.58 7.98
C ASP A 727 8.34 -28.64 8.93
N ASP A 728 8.07 -28.53 10.22
CA ASP A 728 9.12 -28.52 11.25
C ASP A 728 9.75 -29.90 11.47
N GLU A 729 9.04 -31.00 11.17
CA GLU A 729 9.56 -32.37 11.30
C GLU A 729 10.56 -32.69 10.18
N LYS A 730 10.26 -32.26 8.94
CA LYS A 730 11.15 -32.45 7.79
C LYS A 730 12.16 -31.32 7.62
N PHE A 731 12.04 -30.26 8.42
CA PHE A 731 12.84 -29.04 8.27
C PHE A 731 12.76 -28.43 6.87
N LEU A 732 11.57 -28.39 6.29
CA LEU A 732 11.31 -27.86 4.96
C LEU A 732 10.33 -26.70 4.99
N LYS A 733 10.50 -25.77 4.05
CA LYS A 733 9.61 -24.65 3.80
C LYS A 733 9.34 -24.53 2.31
N LEU A 734 8.08 -24.25 1.97
CA LEU A 734 7.62 -23.90 0.62
C LEU A 734 7.02 -22.52 0.67
N SER A 735 7.43 -21.66 -0.25
CA SER A 735 6.91 -20.30 -0.39
C SER A 735 6.44 -20.04 -1.80
N LEU A 736 5.28 -19.41 -1.93
CA LEU A 736 4.75 -18.86 -3.15
C LEU A 736 4.79 -17.34 -3.04
N LEU A 737 5.43 -16.69 -4.03
CA LEU A 737 5.42 -15.25 -4.19
C LEU A 737 4.54 -14.88 -5.38
N THR A 738 3.82 -13.77 -5.28
CA THR A 738 2.89 -13.29 -6.30
C THR A 738 3.34 -11.94 -6.88
N ASP A 739 2.90 -11.64 -8.11
CA ASP A 739 3.18 -10.36 -8.77
C ASP A 739 2.18 -9.25 -8.43
N ARG A 740 1.12 -9.60 -7.70
CA ARG A 740 0.04 -8.70 -7.24
C ARG A 740 -0.59 -9.23 -5.96
N ALA A 741 -1.43 -8.43 -5.32
CA ALA A 741 -2.20 -8.92 -4.19
C ALA A 741 -3.30 -9.88 -4.65
N GLU A 742 -3.50 -10.95 -3.89
CA GLU A 742 -4.49 -12.00 -4.12
C GLU A 742 -5.03 -12.53 -2.77
N GLY A 743 -6.15 -13.22 -2.79
CA GLY A 743 -6.60 -14.01 -1.66
C GLY A 743 -5.93 -15.38 -1.66
N GLY A 744 -5.43 -15.79 -0.49
CA GLY A 744 -4.75 -17.08 -0.34
C GLY A 744 -5.13 -17.82 0.92
N THR A 745 -4.97 -19.15 0.89
CA THR A 745 -5.26 -20.04 2.02
C THR A 745 -4.49 -21.34 1.93
N SER A 746 -4.57 -22.14 3.00
CA SER A 746 -4.13 -23.54 3.04
C SER A 746 -5.29 -24.38 3.58
N MET A 747 -6.11 -24.93 2.68
CA MET A 747 -7.28 -25.72 3.04
C MET A 747 -6.93 -27.14 3.48
N ARG A 748 -5.74 -27.63 3.13
CA ARG A 748 -5.19 -28.95 3.52
C ARG A 748 -3.71 -28.79 3.84
N ASP A 749 -3.18 -29.72 4.62
CA ASP A 749 -1.74 -29.73 4.89
C ASP A 749 -0.97 -29.97 3.60
N GLY A 750 0.10 -29.21 3.42
CA GLY A 750 0.90 -29.24 2.20
C GLY A 750 0.30 -28.49 1.00
N GLU A 751 -0.90 -27.91 1.10
CA GLU A 751 -1.57 -27.21 0.01
C GLU A 751 -1.56 -25.70 0.20
N ILE A 752 -1.16 -24.94 -0.82
CA ILE A 752 -1.39 -23.51 -0.99
C ILE A 752 -2.44 -23.33 -2.06
N GLU A 753 -3.51 -22.59 -1.76
CA GLU A 753 -4.54 -22.17 -2.72
C GLU A 753 -4.51 -20.66 -2.88
N MET A 754 -4.51 -20.18 -4.14
CA MET A 754 -4.55 -18.77 -4.50
C MET A 754 -5.73 -18.51 -5.43
N MET A 755 -6.53 -17.49 -5.11
CA MET A 755 -7.62 -17.04 -5.98
C MET A 755 -7.08 -16.00 -6.97
N ILE A 756 -7.14 -16.32 -8.25
CA ILE A 756 -6.45 -15.55 -9.30
C ILE A 756 -7.38 -14.73 -10.19
N HIS A 757 -8.66 -15.12 -10.33
CA HIS A 757 -9.62 -14.35 -11.10
C HIS A 757 -11.06 -14.71 -10.70
N ARG A 758 -11.97 -13.71 -10.76
CA ARG A 758 -13.37 -13.84 -10.40
C ARG A 758 -14.26 -13.21 -11.48
N ARG A 759 -15.33 -13.90 -11.88
CA ARG A 759 -16.38 -13.34 -12.71
C ARG A 759 -17.73 -13.76 -12.14
N LEU A 760 -18.52 -12.80 -11.69
CA LEU A 760 -19.74 -12.99 -10.92
C LEU A 760 -20.95 -12.40 -11.66
N LEU A 761 -22.15 -12.89 -11.35
CA LEU A 761 -23.40 -12.49 -12.01
C LEU A 761 -24.37 -11.80 -11.04
N ARG A 762 -24.01 -11.70 -9.77
CA ARG A 762 -24.81 -11.06 -8.72
C ARG A 762 -23.99 -9.99 -7.98
N ASP A 763 -24.69 -9.03 -7.43
CA ASP A 763 -24.18 -8.10 -6.42
C ASP A 763 -24.33 -8.70 -5.03
N ASP A 764 -23.47 -8.36 -4.10
CA ASP A 764 -23.52 -8.84 -2.71
C ASP A 764 -24.30 -7.93 -1.75
N ALA A 765 -24.88 -6.83 -2.27
CA ALA A 765 -25.68 -5.84 -1.54
C ALA A 765 -24.92 -5.13 -0.41
N PHE A 766 -23.62 -4.85 -0.62
CA PHE A 766 -22.80 -4.00 0.25
C PHE A 766 -22.49 -2.63 -0.36
N GLY A 767 -23.34 -2.17 -1.27
CA GLY A 767 -23.40 -0.77 -1.72
C GLY A 767 -23.03 -0.57 -3.18
N VAL A 768 -22.13 -1.36 -3.78
CA VAL A 768 -21.68 -1.14 -5.16
C VAL A 768 -22.82 -1.28 -6.17
N GLY A 769 -23.81 -2.16 -5.90
CA GLY A 769 -25.02 -2.32 -6.72
C GLY A 769 -24.71 -2.76 -8.16
N GLU A 770 -23.61 -3.51 -8.36
CA GLU A 770 -23.13 -3.97 -9.66
C GLU A 770 -22.41 -5.31 -9.49
N ALA A 771 -22.74 -6.27 -10.35
CA ALA A 771 -22.04 -7.56 -10.35
C ALA A 771 -20.59 -7.40 -10.82
N LEU A 772 -19.65 -8.10 -10.20
CA LEU A 772 -18.26 -8.18 -10.64
C LEU A 772 -18.16 -8.98 -11.94
N ASN A 773 -18.46 -8.35 -13.07
CA ASN A 773 -18.51 -8.96 -14.40
C ASN A 773 -17.70 -8.15 -15.42
N GLU A 774 -16.41 -8.09 -15.20
CA GLU A 774 -15.49 -7.32 -16.05
C GLU A 774 -15.46 -7.85 -17.48
N SER A 775 -15.44 -6.92 -18.42
CA SER A 775 -15.36 -7.21 -19.85
C SER A 775 -14.44 -6.23 -20.57
N ALA A 776 -13.78 -6.73 -21.62
CA ALA A 776 -12.98 -5.92 -22.53
C ALA A 776 -13.15 -6.45 -23.94
N PHE A 777 -13.18 -5.55 -24.93
CA PHE A 777 -13.30 -5.90 -26.37
C PHE A 777 -14.51 -6.78 -26.70
N GLY A 778 -15.61 -6.65 -25.94
CA GLY A 778 -16.86 -7.38 -26.14
C GLY A 778 -16.93 -8.77 -25.50
N GLU A 779 -15.89 -9.19 -24.78
CA GLU A 779 -15.81 -10.47 -24.08
C GLU A 779 -15.45 -10.29 -22.60
N GLY A 780 -15.55 -11.36 -21.81
CA GLY A 780 -15.07 -11.35 -20.43
C GLY A 780 -13.58 -11.05 -20.35
N LEU A 781 -13.17 -10.34 -19.31
CA LEU A 781 -11.78 -9.94 -19.16
C LEU A 781 -10.84 -11.15 -19.10
N VAL A 782 -9.75 -11.09 -19.86
CA VAL A 782 -8.62 -12.03 -19.78
C VAL A 782 -7.56 -11.41 -18.88
N VAL A 783 -7.10 -12.16 -17.89
CA VAL A 783 -6.05 -11.74 -16.95
C VAL A 783 -4.85 -12.66 -17.08
N ARG A 784 -3.66 -12.09 -17.06
CA ARG A 784 -2.37 -12.79 -17.01
C ARG A 784 -1.59 -12.36 -15.77
N GLY A 785 -1.00 -13.32 -15.07
CA GLY A 785 -0.19 -13.07 -13.88
C GLY A 785 0.80 -14.19 -13.61
N SER A 786 1.63 -13.99 -12.60
CA SER A 786 2.72 -14.93 -12.30
C SER A 786 2.81 -15.26 -10.84
N HIS A 787 3.02 -16.54 -10.54
CA HIS A 787 3.44 -17.06 -9.26
C HIS A 787 4.87 -17.59 -9.34
N TYR A 788 5.61 -17.38 -8.27
CA TYR A 788 7.00 -17.79 -8.16
C TYR A 788 7.15 -18.73 -6.97
N ILE A 789 7.51 -19.96 -7.23
CA ILE A 789 7.68 -20.99 -6.20
C ILE A 789 9.16 -21.11 -5.84
N ILE A 790 9.42 -21.01 -4.55
CA ILE A 790 10.73 -21.25 -3.97
C ILE A 790 10.58 -22.15 -2.75
N GLY A 791 11.49 -23.08 -2.54
CA GLY A 791 11.44 -23.97 -1.39
C GLY A 791 12.83 -24.44 -0.99
N GLY A 792 12.95 -24.88 0.25
CA GLY A 792 14.25 -25.31 0.74
C GLY A 792 14.23 -25.76 2.19
N SER A 793 15.42 -26.16 2.67
CA SER A 793 15.62 -26.55 4.04
C SER A 793 15.63 -25.34 4.98
N ILE A 794 14.92 -25.46 6.09
CA ILE A 794 14.96 -24.49 7.19
C ILE A 794 16.11 -24.73 8.18
N GLN A 795 16.91 -25.77 7.98
CA GLN A 795 18.16 -25.93 8.74
C GLN A 795 19.22 -24.92 8.30
N ASN A 796 19.14 -24.45 7.03
CA ASN A 796 19.90 -23.34 6.46
C ASN A 796 18.99 -22.11 6.28
N LEU A 797 18.36 -21.64 7.36
CA LEU A 797 17.40 -20.53 7.33
C LEU A 797 17.93 -19.30 6.59
N ASP A 798 19.20 -18.95 6.80
CA ASP A 798 19.79 -17.75 6.22
C ASP A 798 19.74 -17.77 4.68
N GLU A 799 20.05 -18.88 4.06
CA GLU A 799 20.08 -19.00 2.60
C GLU A 799 18.68 -18.85 1.99
N LEU A 800 17.67 -19.57 2.52
CA LEU A 800 16.31 -19.53 2.01
C LEU A 800 15.65 -18.14 2.25
N ALA A 801 15.85 -17.57 3.44
CA ALA A 801 15.31 -16.25 3.77
C ALA A 801 15.88 -15.14 2.85
N VAL A 802 17.19 -15.20 2.56
CA VAL A 802 17.84 -14.28 1.62
C VAL A 802 17.22 -14.40 0.23
N LYS A 803 17.05 -15.63 -0.26
CA LYS A 803 16.45 -15.91 -1.59
C LYS A 803 15.03 -15.37 -1.67
N GLU A 804 14.18 -15.65 -0.68
CA GLU A 804 12.80 -15.17 -0.60
C GLU A 804 12.72 -13.63 -0.57
N LYS A 805 13.49 -12.98 0.32
CA LYS A 805 13.50 -11.50 0.45
C LYS A 805 14.06 -10.84 -0.83
N THR A 806 15.07 -11.41 -1.44
CA THR A 806 15.65 -10.90 -2.69
C THR A 806 14.63 -11.00 -3.82
N LEU A 807 13.98 -12.16 -3.98
CA LEU A 807 12.97 -12.36 -5.02
C LEU A 807 11.77 -11.44 -4.83
N ALA A 808 11.22 -11.34 -3.60
CA ALA A 808 10.08 -10.46 -3.30
C ALA A 808 10.36 -9.02 -3.72
N ARG A 809 11.57 -8.50 -3.49
CA ARG A 809 11.96 -7.16 -3.92
C ARG A 809 12.13 -7.02 -5.42
N GLN A 810 12.76 -8.02 -6.06
CA GLN A 810 12.88 -8.03 -7.52
C GLN A 810 11.52 -8.10 -8.20
N LEU A 811 10.51 -8.68 -7.59
CA LEU A 811 9.14 -8.72 -8.08
C LEU A 811 8.41 -7.39 -7.88
N LEU A 812 8.64 -6.70 -6.75
CA LEU A 812 8.08 -5.37 -6.48
C LEU A 812 8.74 -4.27 -7.32
N LEU A 813 10.08 -4.26 -7.36
CA LEU A 813 10.90 -3.27 -8.04
C LEU A 813 11.69 -3.94 -9.17
N ARG A 814 10.97 -4.35 -10.21
CA ARG A 814 11.54 -5.02 -11.38
C ARG A 814 12.44 -4.07 -12.16
N PRO A 815 13.54 -4.56 -12.76
CA PRO A 815 14.27 -3.77 -13.73
C PRO A 815 13.34 -3.25 -14.83
N TRP A 816 13.46 -1.96 -15.14
CA TRP A 816 12.58 -1.28 -16.08
C TRP A 816 13.29 -1.02 -17.40
N THR A 817 12.62 -1.33 -18.50
CA THR A 817 13.21 -1.28 -19.84
C THR A 817 12.73 -0.04 -20.60
N PHE A 818 13.69 0.77 -21.04
CA PHE A 818 13.50 1.88 -21.97
C PHE A 818 14.02 1.46 -23.35
N ILE A 819 13.26 1.76 -24.39
CA ILE A 819 13.46 1.22 -25.74
C ILE A 819 13.55 2.35 -26.75
N GLN A 820 14.51 2.23 -27.68
CA GLN A 820 14.65 3.10 -28.82
C GLN A 820 14.80 2.25 -30.08
N SER A 821 13.88 2.40 -31.04
CA SER A 821 14.02 1.75 -32.37
C SER A 821 15.16 2.37 -33.17
N ILE A 822 15.87 1.53 -33.94
CA ILE A 822 16.91 1.96 -34.89
C ILE A 822 16.33 1.79 -36.29
N GLU A 823 16.28 2.86 -37.09
CA GLU A 823 15.88 2.75 -38.49
C GLU A 823 16.95 2.05 -39.33
N LYS A 824 16.55 1.11 -40.21
CA LYS A 824 17.43 0.24 -41.02
C LYS A 824 18.46 0.98 -41.89
N ASN A 825 18.27 2.27 -42.17
CA ASN A 825 19.17 3.08 -43.00
C ASN A 825 19.84 4.22 -42.20
N SER A 826 19.70 4.24 -40.88
CA SER A 826 20.33 5.27 -40.07
C SER A 826 21.82 4.95 -39.90
N SER A 827 22.68 5.76 -40.49
CA SER A 827 24.13 5.78 -40.18
C SER A 827 24.43 6.42 -38.84
N ALA A 828 23.38 6.73 -38.02
CA ALA A 828 23.56 7.29 -36.69
C ALA A 828 24.30 6.27 -35.82
N PRO A 829 25.49 6.62 -35.33
CA PRO A 829 26.27 5.68 -34.54
C PRO A 829 25.55 5.43 -33.20
N THR A 830 25.59 4.19 -32.75
CA THR A 830 25.22 3.81 -31.33
C THR A 830 26.11 4.53 -30.31
N SER A 831 27.05 5.34 -30.72
CA SER A 831 27.92 6.19 -29.89
C SER A 831 27.20 7.30 -29.10
N TYR A 832 25.92 7.59 -29.40
CA TYR A 832 25.14 8.66 -28.75
C TYR A 832 24.24 8.18 -27.60
N VAL A 833 24.07 6.88 -27.43
CA VAL A 833 23.29 6.34 -26.33
C VAL A 833 24.20 6.20 -25.09
N PRO A 834 23.79 6.69 -23.92
CA PRO A 834 24.56 6.49 -22.70
C PRO A 834 24.75 4.98 -22.44
N LYS A 835 26.00 4.55 -22.25
CA LYS A 835 26.33 3.11 -22.18
C LYS A 835 25.90 2.48 -20.87
N SER A 836 26.13 3.19 -19.77
CA SER A 836 25.77 2.73 -18.44
C SER A 836 25.91 3.86 -17.43
N GLN A 837 25.20 3.74 -16.32
CA GLN A 837 25.41 4.54 -15.13
C GLN A 837 25.43 3.60 -13.92
N VAL A 838 26.38 3.83 -13.03
CA VAL A 838 26.45 3.19 -11.72
C VAL A 838 26.30 4.31 -10.70
N SER A 839 25.17 4.34 -9.97
CA SER A 839 24.88 5.48 -9.08
C SER A 839 25.33 5.23 -7.64
N LEU A 840 25.50 3.98 -7.22
CA LEU A 840 26.13 3.65 -5.95
C LEU A 840 27.61 3.33 -6.15
N ALA A 841 28.47 3.90 -5.31
CA ALA A 841 29.90 3.63 -5.30
C ALA A 841 30.21 2.14 -4.97
N LYS A 842 29.36 1.54 -4.16
CA LYS A 842 29.32 0.10 -3.84
C LYS A 842 27.89 -0.32 -3.53
N SER A 843 27.56 -1.59 -3.73
CA SER A 843 26.28 -2.15 -3.26
C SER A 843 26.15 -2.00 -1.77
N LEU A 844 24.95 -1.71 -1.29
CA LEU A 844 24.62 -1.80 0.13
C LEU A 844 24.74 -3.24 0.64
N PRO A 845 24.92 -3.44 1.95
CA PRO A 845 24.78 -4.76 2.56
C PRO A 845 23.47 -5.44 2.17
N GLN A 846 23.46 -6.76 2.11
CA GLN A 846 22.27 -7.54 1.68
C GLN A 846 21.03 -7.30 2.56
N ASN A 847 21.21 -6.90 3.81
CA ASN A 847 20.15 -6.59 4.74
C ASN A 847 19.69 -5.12 4.72
N VAL A 848 20.25 -4.29 3.84
CA VAL A 848 19.88 -2.86 3.73
C VAL A 848 19.41 -2.52 2.33
N GLN A 849 18.33 -1.74 2.26
CA GLN A 849 17.81 -1.17 1.03
C GLN A 849 17.59 0.33 1.17
N ILE A 850 17.71 1.07 0.07
CA ILE A 850 17.12 2.39 -0.07
C ILE A 850 15.64 2.18 -0.41
N LEU A 851 14.77 2.45 0.58
CA LEU A 851 13.33 2.37 0.39
C LEU A 851 12.81 3.56 -0.41
N THR A 852 13.34 4.75 -0.15
CA THR A 852 12.99 6.00 -0.85
C THR A 852 14.23 6.82 -1.13
N LEU A 853 14.32 7.34 -2.34
CA LEU A 853 15.27 8.38 -2.74
C LEU A 853 14.53 9.35 -3.66
N GLU A 854 14.17 10.53 -3.14
CA GLU A 854 13.34 11.47 -3.90
C GLU A 854 13.70 12.93 -3.68
N PRO A 855 13.45 13.80 -4.67
CA PRO A 855 13.60 15.23 -4.49
C PRO A 855 12.67 15.74 -3.39
N TRP A 856 13.20 16.55 -2.48
CA TRP A 856 12.46 17.15 -1.39
C TRP A 856 12.37 18.67 -1.54
N LYS A 857 12.36 19.44 -0.46
CA LYS A 857 12.27 20.90 -0.46
C LYS A 857 13.67 21.50 -0.64
N ASP A 858 13.75 22.69 -1.26
CA ASP A 858 14.94 23.52 -1.29
C ASP A 858 16.23 22.76 -1.71
N ASP A 859 16.12 21.94 -2.76
CA ASP A 859 17.20 21.10 -3.26
C ASP A 859 17.68 19.98 -2.30
N SER A 860 17.00 19.78 -1.18
CA SER A 860 17.24 18.62 -0.31
C SER A 860 16.64 17.33 -0.90
N VAL A 861 17.00 16.21 -0.32
CA VAL A 861 16.57 14.87 -0.72
C VAL A 861 15.97 14.13 0.47
N LEU A 862 14.83 13.49 0.28
CA LEU A 862 14.29 12.54 1.24
C LEU A 862 14.91 11.17 0.98
N LEU A 863 15.64 10.67 1.98
CA LEU A 863 16.31 9.36 1.96
C LEU A 863 15.71 8.47 3.05
N ARG A 864 15.19 7.31 2.66
CA ARG A 864 14.83 6.24 3.61
C ARG A 864 15.72 5.04 3.42
N LEU A 865 16.32 4.61 4.53
CA LEU A 865 17.06 3.36 4.62
C LEU A 865 16.23 2.35 5.40
N GLU A 866 16.17 1.14 4.90
CA GLU A 866 15.42 0.04 5.51
C GLU A 866 16.33 -1.16 5.77
N HIS A 867 16.25 -1.69 6.99
CA HIS A 867 16.76 -3.03 7.29
C HIS A 867 15.64 -4.06 7.04
N ILE A 868 15.86 -5.00 6.16
CA ILE A 868 14.81 -5.81 5.53
C ILE A 868 14.46 -7.11 6.24
N PHE A 869 15.32 -7.60 7.10
CA PHE A 869 15.11 -8.87 7.80
C PHE A 869 14.43 -8.66 9.15
N GLU A 870 13.53 -9.59 9.47
CA GLU A 870 12.88 -9.67 10.76
C GLU A 870 13.87 -10.19 11.84
N LEU A 871 13.57 -9.91 13.10
CA LEU A 871 14.34 -10.44 14.22
C LEU A 871 14.36 -11.98 14.19
N GLY A 872 15.55 -12.58 14.21
CA GLY A 872 15.69 -14.02 14.22
C GLY A 872 15.38 -14.75 12.91
N GLU A 873 15.06 -14.01 11.82
CA GLU A 873 14.80 -14.62 10.51
C GLU A 873 16.09 -15.24 9.92
N THR A 874 17.24 -14.63 10.18
CA THR A 874 18.56 -15.18 9.84
C THR A 874 19.55 -15.04 10.99
N ALA A 875 20.57 -15.91 11.07
CA ALA A 875 21.58 -15.84 12.12
C ALA A 875 22.54 -14.66 11.92
N ILE A 876 22.82 -14.28 10.67
CA ILE A 876 23.82 -13.27 10.31
C ILE A 876 23.16 -11.95 9.93
N LEU A 877 22.16 -11.96 9.03
CA LEU A 877 21.60 -10.75 8.44
C LEU A 877 20.52 -10.08 9.28
N SER A 878 19.93 -10.78 10.26
CA SER A 878 19.02 -10.19 11.26
C SER A 878 19.79 -9.55 12.44
N LYS A 879 20.90 -8.89 12.14
CA LYS A 879 21.74 -8.16 13.10
C LYS A 879 21.78 -6.70 12.76
N PRO A 880 22.00 -5.81 13.74
CA PRO A 880 22.24 -4.39 13.47
C PRO A 880 23.36 -4.19 12.45
N VAL A 881 23.20 -3.23 11.57
CA VAL A 881 24.15 -2.92 10.52
C VAL A 881 24.42 -1.43 10.42
N GLU A 882 25.70 -1.09 10.34
CA GLU A 882 26.13 0.29 10.14
C GLU A 882 26.40 0.56 8.66
N VAL A 883 25.91 1.68 8.16
CA VAL A 883 26.05 2.10 6.77
C VAL A 883 26.68 3.49 6.71
N ASN A 884 27.83 3.59 6.05
CA ASN A 884 28.40 4.88 5.67
C ASN A 884 27.62 5.41 4.46
N ILE A 885 26.93 6.54 4.65
CA ILE A 885 26.08 7.12 3.60
C ILE A 885 26.70 8.33 2.91
N GLN A 886 27.75 8.92 3.45
CA GLN A 886 28.34 10.14 2.94
C GLN A 886 28.85 9.99 1.50
N ASP A 887 29.58 8.91 1.22
CA ASP A 887 30.18 8.61 -0.08
C ASP A 887 29.42 7.49 -0.82
N LEU A 888 28.17 7.25 -0.42
CA LEU A 888 27.35 6.16 -0.97
C LEU A 888 27.08 6.37 -2.46
N PHE A 889 26.81 7.61 -2.87
CA PHE A 889 26.42 7.94 -4.25
C PHE A 889 27.62 8.37 -5.10
N THR A 890 27.63 8.00 -6.37
CA THR A 890 28.68 8.38 -7.33
C THR A 890 28.49 9.79 -7.90
N THR A 891 27.26 10.30 -7.91
CA THR A 891 26.89 11.56 -8.56
C THR A 891 26.94 12.76 -7.64
N PHE A 892 26.74 12.56 -6.34
CA PHE A 892 26.77 13.62 -5.31
C PHE A 892 27.35 13.08 -3.99
N THR A 893 27.61 13.97 -3.06
CA THR A 893 27.94 13.66 -1.66
C THR A 893 26.91 14.26 -0.73
N ILE A 894 26.62 13.59 0.41
CA ILE A 894 25.74 14.10 1.45
C ILE A 894 26.59 15.03 2.35
N VAL A 895 26.14 16.27 2.52
CA VAL A 895 26.86 17.29 3.33
C VAL A 895 26.17 17.55 4.67
N SER A 896 24.87 17.36 4.77
CA SER A 896 24.12 17.39 6.03
C SER A 896 23.01 16.33 6.08
N ILE A 897 22.59 15.96 7.28
CA ILE A 897 21.58 14.95 7.52
C ILE A 897 20.78 15.29 8.78
N LYS A 898 19.46 15.19 8.69
CA LYS A 898 18.57 15.30 9.84
C LYS A 898 17.45 14.26 9.77
N GLU A 899 17.22 13.57 10.89
CA GLU A 899 16.23 12.50 10.97
C GLU A 899 14.82 13.01 11.22
N THR A 900 13.84 12.39 10.56
CA THR A 900 12.40 12.68 10.70
C THR A 900 11.62 11.43 11.06
N THR A 901 10.35 11.61 11.45
CA THR A 901 9.38 10.52 11.47
C THR A 901 9.23 9.91 10.06
N LEU A 902 8.64 8.73 9.97
CA LEU A 902 8.44 8.02 8.69
C LEU A 902 7.76 8.89 7.60
N GLY A 903 6.89 9.82 7.99
CA GLY A 903 6.18 10.72 7.07
C GLY A 903 7.01 11.87 6.48
N GLY A 904 8.20 12.14 7.01
CA GLY A 904 9.06 13.25 6.54
C GLY A 904 8.56 14.66 6.93
N ASN A 905 7.55 14.75 7.79
CA ASN A 905 6.87 16.00 8.15
C ASN A 905 7.21 16.53 9.56
N GLN A 906 7.83 15.72 10.39
CA GLN A 906 8.18 16.07 11.77
C GLN A 906 9.59 15.55 12.10
N TRP A 907 10.40 16.39 12.75
CA TRP A 907 11.72 15.96 13.23
C TRP A 907 11.57 14.93 14.35
N MET A 908 12.45 13.93 14.40
CA MET A 908 12.42 12.92 15.45
C MET A 908 12.51 13.52 16.85
N ASP A 909 13.32 14.58 17.03
CA ASP A 909 13.50 15.30 18.30
C ASP A 909 12.22 16.03 18.77
N ASP A 910 11.32 16.35 17.85
CA ASP A 910 10.05 17.03 18.12
C ASP A 910 8.87 16.05 18.29
N MET A 911 9.09 14.75 18.03
CA MET A 911 8.03 13.74 18.11
C MET A 911 7.69 13.46 19.57
N ASN A 912 6.41 13.64 19.90
CA ASN A 912 5.89 13.34 21.22
C ASN A 912 4.52 12.64 21.08
N ARG A 913 4.48 11.37 21.41
CA ARG A 913 3.25 10.53 21.38
C ARG A 913 2.70 10.36 22.80
N LEU A 914 1.39 10.19 22.94
CA LEU A 914 0.77 9.78 24.20
C LEU A 914 1.33 8.42 24.66
N LYS A 915 1.65 8.32 25.95
CA LYS A 915 2.15 7.10 26.58
C LYS A 915 0.99 6.33 27.19
N TRP A 916 0.94 5.03 26.92
CA TRP A 916 -0.13 4.14 27.36
C TRP A 916 0.43 2.99 28.18
N GLU A 917 -0.28 2.60 29.25
CA GLU A 917 0.10 1.45 30.08
C GLU A 917 -0.66 0.20 29.66
N SER A 918 0.03 -0.95 29.57
CA SER A 918 -0.59 -2.24 29.27
C SER A 918 -0.78 -3.10 30.51
N GLU A 919 -1.80 -3.96 30.53
CA GLU A 919 -2.07 -4.94 31.59
C GLU A 919 -0.97 -6.01 31.70
N THR A 920 -0.27 -6.28 30.60
CA THR A 920 0.94 -7.08 30.63
C THR A 920 2.07 -6.16 31.08
N ASN A 921 2.74 -6.51 32.18
CA ASN A 921 3.94 -5.81 32.69
C ASN A 921 5.14 -5.88 31.72
N ASP A 922 4.89 -5.84 30.43
CA ASP A 922 5.89 -5.48 29.46
C ASP A 922 6.23 -4.00 29.76
N VAL A 923 7.17 -3.82 30.68
CA VAL A 923 7.83 -2.53 30.89
C VAL A 923 8.13 -2.02 29.50
N LEU A 924 7.43 -0.96 29.09
CA LEU A 924 7.83 -0.18 27.94
C LEU A 924 9.31 0.08 28.19
N GLN A 925 10.18 -0.70 27.55
CA GLN A 925 11.62 -0.45 27.64
C GLN A 925 11.77 1.00 27.29
N THR A 926 12.17 1.74 28.28
CA THR A 926 12.26 3.20 28.27
C THR A 926 12.94 3.65 26.99
N GLU A 927 12.45 4.74 26.41
CA GLU A 927 12.89 5.39 25.17
C GLU A 927 14.41 5.53 25.01
N GLU A 928 15.19 5.33 26.08
CA GLU A 928 16.65 5.45 26.13
C GLU A 928 17.41 4.45 25.23
N HIS A 929 16.76 3.37 24.73
CA HIS A 929 17.45 2.37 23.92
C HIS A 929 17.24 2.50 22.39
N PHE A 930 16.46 3.48 21.91
CA PHE A 930 16.06 3.55 20.51
C PHE A 930 16.52 4.78 19.74
N SER A 931 17.09 5.79 20.38
CA SER A 931 17.75 6.86 19.65
C SER A 931 19.22 6.48 19.43
N HIS A 932 19.49 5.90 18.29
CA HIS A 932 20.86 5.83 17.80
C HIS A 932 21.09 7.11 16.98
N PRO A 933 21.70 8.16 17.57
CA PRO A 933 21.98 9.37 16.82
C PRO A 933 22.82 9.02 15.60
N VAL A 934 22.64 9.76 14.53
CA VAL A 934 23.53 9.67 13.38
C VAL A 934 24.94 10.02 13.85
N GLU A 935 25.87 9.11 13.67
CA GLU A 935 27.23 9.31 14.11
C GLU A 935 28.03 10.06 13.03
N ILE A 936 28.45 11.27 13.36
CA ILE A 936 29.33 12.07 12.49
C ILE A 936 30.72 12.11 13.15
N LYS A 937 31.64 11.31 12.64
CA LYS A 937 33.03 11.25 13.11
C LYS A 937 33.99 11.63 11.98
N GLU A 938 34.83 12.59 12.19
CA GLU A 938 35.87 13.06 11.22
C GLU A 938 35.26 13.34 9.81
N GLY A 939 34.03 13.88 9.79
CA GLY A 939 33.30 14.15 8.56
C GLY A 939 32.69 12.92 7.87
N VAL A 940 32.68 11.74 8.52
CA VAL A 940 32.04 10.53 8.03
C VAL A 940 30.63 10.39 8.66
N ILE A 941 29.63 10.21 7.84
CA ILE A 941 28.22 10.05 8.27
C ILE A 941 27.87 8.58 8.26
N ASN A 942 27.73 7.98 9.44
CA ASN A 942 27.32 6.60 9.63
C ASN A 942 25.91 6.50 10.20
N VAL A 943 25.10 5.61 9.64
CA VAL A 943 23.74 5.29 10.08
C VAL A 943 23.70 3.86 10.55
N LEU A 944 23.33 3.64 11.82
CA LEU A 944 23.05 2.32 12.36
C LEU A 944 21.57 1.97 12.13
N LEU A 945 21.30 0.80 11.58
CA LEU A 945 19.96 0.24 11.40
C LEU A 945 19.78 -0.99 12.26
N GLN A 946 18.72 -1.03 13.05
CA GLN A 946 18.28 -2.24 13.75
C GLN A 946 17.48 -3.14 12.79
N PRO A 947 17.40 -4.47 13.06
CA PRO A 947 16.56 -5.35 12.27
C PRO A 947 15.13 -4.80 12.09
N PHE A 948 14.63 -4.86 10.86
CA PHE A 948 13.28 -4.42 10.48
C PHE A 948 13.01 -2.91 10.62
N GLU A 949 14.03 -2.10 10.86
CA GLU A 949 13.90 -0.64 11.04
C GLU A 949 13.90 0.10 9.71
N ILE A 950 13.05 1.13 9.60
CA ILE A 950 13.10 2.16 8.57
C ILE A 950 13.52 3.45 9.25
N ARG A 951 14.61 4.07 8.76
CA ARG A 951 15.04 5.40 9.19
C ARG A 951 14.88 6.39 8.04
N THR A 952 14.32 7.54 8.33
CA THR A 952 13.95 8.57 7.36
C THR A 952 14.76 9.84 7.60
N PHE A 953 15.41 10.33 6.55
CA PHE A 953 16.28 11.49 6.63
C PHE A 953 15.96 12.52 5.56
N ILE A 954 16.06 13.79 5.92
CA ILE A 954 16.23 14.88 4.97
C ILE A 954 17.72 15.18 4.90
N VAL A 955 18.28 15.08 3.70
CA VAL A 955 19.71 15.27 3.46
C VAL A 955 19.94 16.41 2.48
N GLU A 956 20.96 17.22 2.73
CA GLU A 956 21.48 18.17 1.78
C GLU A 956 22.60 17.52 0.97
N ILE A 957 22.62 17.77 -0.33
CA ILE A 957 23.56 17.16 -1.25
C ILE A 957 24.38 18.23 -1.98
N ALA A 958 25.62 17.87 -2.30
CA ALA A 958 26.50 18.71 -3.10
C ALA A 958 27.17 17.88 -4.22
N PRO A 959 27.54 18.48 -5.36
CA PRO A 959 28.31 17.78 -6.38
C PRO A 959 29.62 17.23 -5.83
N ARG A 960 30.07 16.06 -6.24
CA ARG A 960 31.27 15.40 -5.70
C ARG A 960 32.59 16.21 -5.83
N TRP A 961 32.66 17.15 -6.77
CA TRP A 961 33.84 18.04 -6.91
C TRP A 961 33.95 19.08 -5.78
N TYR A 962 32.86 19.35 -5.09
CA TYR A 962 32.86 20.33 -3.96
C TYR A 962 33.82 19.91 -2.84
N ARG A 963 33.86 18.64 -2.49
CA ARG A 963 34.76 18.09 -1.45
C ARG A 963 36.26 18.20 -1.85
N LYS A 964 36.57 18.09 -3.15
CA LYS A 964 37.94 18.31 -3.63
C LYS A 964 38.45 19.73 -3.42
N LEU A 965 37.55 20.70 -3.24
CA LEU A 965 37.89 22.09 -2.95
C LEU A 965 38.08 22.32 -1.44
N GLU A 966 37.30 21.66 -0.58
CA GLU A 966 37.45 21.75 0.88
C GLU A 966 38.72 21.06 1.35
N THR A 967 39.00 19.86 0.93
CA THR A 967 40.27 19.18 1.24
C THR A 967 41.47 19.97 0.71
N ARG A 968 41.38 20.63 -0.45
CA ARG A 968 42.43 21.53 -0.94
C ARG A 968 42.54 22.85 -0.16
N LYS A 969 41.47 23.33 0.48
CA LYS A 969 41.51 24.47 1.39
C LYS A 969 42.13 24.08 2.73
N GLU A 970 41.74 22.97 3.32
CA GLU A 970 42.33 22.44 4.56
C GLU A 970 43.84 22.13 4.40
N ASP A 971 44.23 21.53 3.25
CA ASP A 971 45.62 21.27 2.89
C ASP A 971 46.40 22.59 2.70
N ARG A 972 45.75 23.64 2.20
CA ARG A 972 46.39 24.97 2.05
C ARG A 972 46.47 25.74 3.38
N GLU A 973 45.47 25.61 4.25
CA GLU A 973 45.49 26.23 5.58
C GLU A 973 46.43 25.50 6.53
N SER A 974 46.55 24.17 6.46
CA SER A 974 47.55 23.40 7.18
C SER A 974 48.98 23.66 6.67
N ALA A 975 49.13 23.88 5.37
CA ALA A 975 50.44 24.27 4.79
C ALA A 975 50.83 25.74 5.07
N SER A 976 49.88 26.61 5.37
CA SER A 976 50.14 27.98 5.73
C SER A 976 50.44 28.19 7.22
N LEU A 977 50.18 27.18 8.04
CA LEU A 977 50.52 27.16 9.48
C LEU A 977 51.89 26.51 9.77
N SER A 978 52.57 26.03 8.73
CA SER A 978 53.92 25.43 8.86
C SER A 978 55.02 26.25 8.23
N CYS A 979 54.85 27.59 8.06
CA CYS A 979 55.94 28.52 7.68
C CYS A 979 56.16 29.62 8.73
#